data_9778183f37740b8981140e83dec982a3
#
_entry.id   9778183f37740b8981140e83dec982a3
#
_cell.length_a   1.000
_cell.length_b   1.000
_cell.length_c   1.000
_cell.angle_alpha   90.00
_cell.angle_beta   90.00
_cell.angle_gamma   90.00
#
_symmetry.space_group_name_H-M   'P 1'
#
loop_
_entity.id
_entity.type
_entity.pdbx_description
1 polymer ?
#
loop_
_entity_poly.entity_id
_entity_poly.type
_entity_poly.pdbx_seq_one_letter_code
_entity_poly.pdbx_strand_id
1 'polypeptide(L)'
;MRNLYSLNQGWTLTFPKGERETETVNLPHTWNAVDGMDGNGSYLRTTAVYTRTFKAPTQPLAGGRLYVEIPAAALKATVRINGKDAVTHEGGYSCFRADITDLCVAGDNEISIEVSNEDTPTMYPASADFTFYGGLYRGVNLISVPETHFDLDYYGGPGIMVTPKPTEDGGADFTVQAFVTNAGDDFTVQYILEDPYGWEIAGAVRPSDNTAVTLHVPEAVLWSMDEPNLYTVTARLNRRNETYDEIILNAGVRSFAVTPGGGFSINGVATPLRGVSRHQDRLYKGNALTAEDHYEDAQIIKELGANTIRLAHYQHSQDFYDACDQLGFAVWAEIPFISVFKPGDAAHEHCRQEMKELVIQNYNHPSIMFWGISNEILIGGISQELVDCHHDLQKLVKELDPTRLTTIAHVSHTPTEGPMHHITDLESYNHYFGWYGGKIEDNGPWLDKFHAEHPDICLGVSEYGCEGIVNWHSSTPQRKDYSEEYQTLYHEHMAQVFEDRPWVWATHVWNMFDFGCAARNEGGVGGRNNKGLVTIDRKTRKESFYLYQAYWFKEPMVHIVGRRYAQRAGETIEVKVYSNQDEVTLFLNGKEIGKQQAHRIFRFEVALQPGFNTLMAITEDARDCITLEKVEKEPASYVLPEFTEHVEGVANWFQQVGSLDLDAPMEFPEGYYNVNDSLDELSHNEEAFAIVTKAVKLTTNFSIEPGVGMWDMLKKMSPKVMCEMMPDSSLGDKFLNSINAQLIKIKK
;
A
#
# COMPACT_ATOMS: atom_id res chain seq x y z
N MET A 1 8.48 8.26 -36.22
CA MET A 1 9.04 7.94 -34.89
C MET A 1 8.15 8.55 -33.83
N ARG A 2 7.93 7.82 -32.73
CA ARG A 2 7.22 8.29 -31.55
C ARG A 2 7.97 9.45 -30.90
N ASN A 3 7.24 10.47 -30.45
CA ASN A 3 7.79 11.57 -29.68
C ASN A 3 6.89 11.84 -28.47
N LEU A 4 7.51 12.05 -27.31
CA LEU A 4 6.84 12.38 -26.07
C LEU A 4 7.07 13.85 -25.71
N TYR A 5 6.01 14.58 -25.37
CA TYR A 5 6.07 15.98 -24.96
C TYR A 5 5.38 16.15 -23.62
N SER A 6 6.12 16.59 -22.62
CA SER A 6 5.55 16.87 -21.29
C SER A 6 4.72 18.16 -21.32
N LEU A 7 3.53 18.10 -20.74
CA LEU A 7 2.67 19.25 -20.49
C LEU A 7 2.65 19.70 -19.03
N ASN A 8 3.67 19.39 -18.23
CA ASN A 8 3.63 19.53 -16.77
C ASN A 8 3.72 20.97 -16.25
N GLN A 9 3.94 21.99 -17.09
CA GLN A 9 4.16 23.36 -16.63
C GLN A 9 3.00 24.28 -16.97
N GLY A 10 2.66 25.23 -16.06
CA GLY A 10 1.81 26.36 -16.33
C GLY A 10 0.32 26.04 -16.52
N TRP A 11 -0.24 25.24 -15.63
CA TRP A 11 -1.66 24.97 -15.56
C TRP A 11 -2.40 25.99 -14.72
N THR A 12 -3.59 26.39 -15.13
CA THR A 12 -4.53 27.14 -14.32
C THR A 12 -5.48 26.14 -13.67
N LEU A 13 -5.52 26.13 -12.34
CA LEU A 13 -6.43 25.31 -11.54
C LEU A 13 -7.59 26.18 -11.04
N THR A 14 -8.80 25.72 -11.31
CA THR A 14 -10.04 26.37 -10.85
C THR A 14 -10.94 25.39 -10.11
N PHE A 15 -11.67 25.91 -9.13
CA PHE A 15 -12.66 25.16 -8.37
C PHE A 15 -14.07 25.70 -8.72
N PRO A 16 -14.85 25.01 -9.57
CA PRO A 16 -16.13 25.51 -10.07
C PRO A 16 -17.17 25.85 -9.00
N LYS A 17 -17.09 25.19 -7.84
CA LYS A 17 -17.96 25.44 -6.68
C LYS A 17 -17.45 26.58 -5.79
N GLY A 18 -16.26 27.16 -6.09
CA GLY A 18 -15.69 28.29 -5.37
C GLY A 18 -15.03 27.97 -4.03
N GLU A 19 -14.63 26.70 -3.79
CA GLU A 19 -14.03 26.26 -2.53
C GLU A 19 -12.64 26.85 -2.29
N ARG A 20 -11.90 27.14 -3.37
CA ARG A 20 -10.59 27.80 -3.35
C ARG A 20 -10.46 28.79 -4.49
N GLU A 21 -9.54 29.74 -4.33
CA GLU A 21 -9.17 30.69 -5.40
C GLU A 21 -8.49 29.97 -6.57
N THR A 22 -8.61 30.58 -7.76
CA THR A 22 -7.88 30.12 -8.95
C THR A 22 -6.39 30.33 -8.78
N GLU A 23 -5.61 29.31 -9.09
CA GLU A 23 -4.14 29.34 -8.96
C GLU A 23 -3.43 28.80 -10.19
N THR A 24 -2.14 29.14 -10.34
CA THR A 24 -1.26 28.55 -11.35
C THR A 24 -0.40 27.47 -10.70
N VAL A 25 -0.47 26.26 -11.27
CA VAL A 25 0.24 25.09 -10.75
C VAL A 25 1.09 24.41 -11.82
N ASN A 26 2.07 23.65 -11.35
CA ASN A 26 2.82 22.69 -12.18
C ASN A 26 2.50 21.27 -11.73
N LEU A 27 2.61 20.32 -12.65
CA LEU A 27 2.40 18.90 -12.37
C LEU A 27 3.74 18.20 -12.07
N PRO A 28 3.75 17.16 -11.26
CA PRO A 28 2.61 16.56 -10.56
C PRO A 28 2.01 17.48 -9.50
N HIS A 29 0.67 17.44 -9.32
CA HIS A 29 -0.03 18.31 -8.38
C HIS A 29 -1.22 17.62 -7.73
N THR A 30 -1.39 17.84 -6.43
CA THR A 30 -2.61 17.55 -5.68
C THR A 30 -3.05 18.78 -4.88
N TRP A 31 -4.34 19.07 -4.88
CA TRP A 31 -4.89 20.15 -4.03
C TRP A 31 -4.98 19.76 -2.54
N ASN A 32 -4.75 18.47 -2.22
CA ASN A 32 -4.79 17.98 -0.84
C ASN A 32 -3.40 17.81 -0.20
N ALA A 33 -2.37 18.43 -0.74
CA ALA A 33 -1.00 18.29 -0.21
C ALA A 33 -0.87 18.72 1.28
N VAL A 34 -1.72 19.64 1.75
CA VAL A 34 -1.73 20.14 3.13
C VAL A 34 -2.91 19.56 3.92
N ASP A 35 -4.14 19.82 3.48
CA ASP A 35 -5.35 19.44 4.22
C ASP A 35 -5.55 17.92 4.34
N GLY A 36 -4.94 17.16 3.44
CA GLY A 36 -4.92 15.69 3.51
C GLY A 36 -4.13 15.10 4.68
N MET A 37 -3.38 15.92 5.44
CA MET A 37 -2.49 15.46 6.51
C MET A 37 -2.24 16.50 7.61
N ASP A 38 -3.04 17.58 7.70
CA ASP A 38 -2.86 18.68 8.66
C ASP A 38 -3.47 18.41 10.05
N GLY A 39 -4.23 17.32 10.18
CA GLY A 39 -4.88 16.93 11.44
C GLY A 39 -6.21 17.61 11.72
N ASN A 40 -6.78 18.36 10.77
CA ASN A 40 -8.10 18.98 10.92
C ASN A 40 -9.28 18.00 10.81
N GLY A 41 -9.01 16.72 10.58
CA GLY A 41 -10.01 15.64 10.54
C GLY A 41 -10.79 15.52 9.22
N SER A 42 -10.61 16.48 8.29
CA SER A 42 -11.27 16.49 6.99
C SER A 42 -10.37 17.12 5.93
N TYR A 43 -10.63 16.78 4.67
CA TYR A 43 -9.94 17.35 3.51
C TYR A 43 -10.91 17.61 2.37
N LEU A 44 -10.54 18.48 1.44
CA LEU A 44 -11.42 18.89 0.35
C LEU A 44 -11.61 17.73 -0.65
N ARG A 45 -12.82 17.19 -0.69
CA ARG A 45 -13.31 16.30 -1.74
C ARG A 45 -14.22 17.08 -2.67
N THR A 46 -13.80 17.29 -3.90
CA THR A 46 -14.49 18.15 -4.87
C THR A 46 -14.09 17.82 -6.29
N THR A 47 -14.69 18.52 -7.23
CA THR A 47 -14.29 18.55 -8.64
C THR A 47 -13.55 19.84 -8.93
N ALA A 48 -12.35 19.74 -9.50
CA ALA A 48 -11.54 20.87 -9.94
C ALA A 48 -11.20 20.75 -11.43
N VAL A 49 -10.87 21.87 -12.08
CA VAL A 49 -10.57 21.94 -13.52
C VAL A 49 -9.16 22.50 -13.73
N TYR A 50 -8.33 21.73 -14.39
CA TYR A 50 -7.00 22.12 -14.86
C TYR A 50 -7.10 22.54 -16.30
N THR A 51 -6.66 23.77 -16.66
CA THR A 51 -6.71 24.30 -18.02
C THR A 51 -5.35 24.85 -18.43
N ARG A 52 -4.95 24.59 -19.66
CA ARG A 52 -3.77 25.25 -20.26
C ARG A 52 -3.87 25.30 -21.80
N THR A 53 -3.11 26.21 -22.40
CA THR A 53 -2.90 26.24 -23.84
C THR A 53 -1.63 25.46 -24.22
N PHE A 54 -1.69 24.73 -25.34
CA PHE A 54 -0.55 24.03 -25.92
C PHE A 54 -0.53 24.17 -27.45
N LYS A 55 0.64 23.99 -28.03
CA LYS A 55 0.78 23.92 -29.51
C LYS A 55 0.85 22.47 -29.94
N ALA A 56 -0.07 22.04 -30.80
CA ALA A 56 0.00 20.71 -31.36
C ALA A 56 1.27 20.59 -32.24
N PRO A 57 2.05 19.48 -32.09
CA PRO A 57 3.16 19.19 -32.98
C PRO A 57 2.70 19.13 -34.43
N THR A 58 3.53 19.61 -35.37
CA THR A 58 3.15 19.71 -36.81
C THR A 58 3.07 18.37 -37.52
N GLN A 59 3.81 17.35 -37.06
CA GLN A 59 3.87 16.04 -37.72
C GLN A 59 2.57 15.22 -37.67
N PRO A 60 1.83 15.13 -36.53
CA PRO A 60 0.58 14.38 -36.51
C PRO A 60 -0.48 14.91 -37.45
N LEU A 61 -0.54 16.24 -37.63
CA LEU A 61 -1.50 16.91 -38.53
C LEU A 61 -1.24 16.64 -40.02
N ALA A 62 -0.12 15.99 -40.34
CA ALA A 62 0.30 15.63 -41.70
C ALA A 62 0.18 14.12 -42.03
N GLY A 63 -0.60 13.35 -41.25
CA GLY A 63 -0.84 11.91 -41.46
C GLY A 63 -0.28 11.01 -40.35
N GLY A 64 -0.12 11.54 -39.13
CA GLY A 64 0.15 10.78 -37.94
C GLY A 64 -1.00 10.89 -36.91
N ARG A 65 -0.77 10.42 -35.71
CA ARG A 65 -1.71 10.51 -34.59
C ARG A 65 -1.10 11.27 -33.40
N LEU A 66 -1.94 11.97 -32.67
CA LEU A 66 -1.59 12.67 -31.44
C LEU A 66 -2.47 12.18 -30.31
N TYR A 67 -1.84 11.59 -29.32
CA TYR A 67 -2.49 11.14 -28.10
C TYR A 67 -2.21 12.10 -26.94
N VAL A 68 -3.19 12.27 -26.07
CA VAL A 68 -2.96 12.74 -24.71
C VAL A 68 -2.83 11.52 -23.80
N GLU A 69 -1.82 11.54 -22.93
CA GLU A 69 -1.60 10.53 -21.90
C GLU A 69 -1.72 11.16 -20.51
N ILE A 70 -2.54 10.55 -19.68
CA ILE A 70 -2.70 10.88 -18.26
C ILE A 70 -2.24 9.68 -17.46
N PRO A 71 -1.02 9.70 -16.84
CA PRO A 71 -0.50 8.57 -16.06
C PRO A 71 -1.33 8.22 -14.82
N ALA A 72 -2.03 9.19 -14.25
CA ALA A 72 -3.11 9.00 -13.28
C ALA A 72 -3.80 10.32 -12.95
N ALA A 73 -5.09 10.26 -12.64
CA ALA A 73 -5.89 11.39 -12.16
C ALA A 73 -6.93 10.91 -11.16
N ALA A 74 -6.90 11.39 -9.96
CA ALA A 74 -7.71 10.82 -8.89
C ALA A 74 -8.98 11.60 -8.56
N LEU A 75 -10.16 10.94 -8.62
CA LEU A 75 -10.49 9.53 -8.90
C LEU A 75 -11.10 9.36 -10.29
N LYS A 76 -11.73 10.41 -10.79
CA LYS A 76 -12.39 10.49 -12.10
C LYS A 76 -11.86 11.68 -12.86
N ALA A 77 -11.63 11.51 -14.16
CA ALA A 77 -11.17 12.60 -15.02
C ALA A 77 -11.93 12.65 -16.33
N THR A 78 -12.24 13.86 -16.81
CA THR A 78 -12.76 14.12 -18.17
C THR A 78 -11.82 15.08 -18.87
N VAL A 79 -11.22 14.64 -19.98
CA VAL A 79 -10.31 15.43 -20.81
C VAL A 79 -11.08 16.05 -21.97
N ARG A 80 -10.89 17.36 -22.18
CA ARG A 80 -11.47 18.11 -23.30
C ARG A 80 -10.38 18.83 -24.07
N ILE A 81 -10.48 18.81 -25.40
CA ILE A 81 -9.63 19.56 -26.29
C ILE A 81 -10.50 20.54 -27.06
N ASN A 82 -10.17 21.83 -26.98
CA ASN A 82 -10.95 22.90 -27.66
C ASN A 82 -12.45 22.84 -27.31
N GLY A 83 -12.78 22.50 -26.04
CA GLY A 83 -14.13 22.37 -25.53
C GLY A 83 -14.88 21.10 -25.93
N LYS A 84 -14.27 20.16 -26.63
CA LYS A 84 -14.86 18.86 -27.01
C LYS A 84 -14.31 17.75 -26.12
N ASP A 85 -15.19 16.86 -25.68
CA ASP A 85 -14.78 15.69 -24.88
C ASP A 85 -13.89 14.77 -25.70
N ALA A 86 -12.74 14.40 -25.15
CA ALA A 86 -11.81 13.41 -25.71
C ALA A 86 -12.00 12.06 -25.03
N VAL A 87 -12.00 12.03 -23.70
CA VAL A 87 -12.15 10.80 -22.89
C VAL A 87 -12.65 11.14 -21.49
N THR A 88 -13.44 10.24 -20.92
CA THR A 88 -13.73 10.18 -19.48
C THR A 88 -13.20 8.85 -18.95
N HIS A 89 -12.43 8.91 -17.87
CA HIS A 89 -11.87 7.75 -17.21
C HIS A 89 -12.28 7.75 -15.72
N GLU A 90 -12.70 6.58 -15.25
CA GLU A 90 -12.98 6.27 -13.86
C GLU A 90 -11.91 5.29 -13.37
N GLY A 91 -11.31 5.56 -12.21
CA GLY A 91 -10.14 4.87 -11.69
C GLY A 91 -8.97 5.84 -11.43
N GLY A 92 -8.60 5.97 -10.16
CA GLY A 92 -7.71 7.04 -9.72
C GLY A 92 -6.21 6.77 -9.90
N TYR A 93 -5.81 5.56 -10.33
CA TYR A 93 -4.44 5.10 -10.12
C TYR A 93 -3.74 4.55 -11.36
N SER A 94 -4.46 4.36 -12.46
CA SER A 94 -3.97 3.80 -13.71
C SER A 94 -3.79 4.86 -14.79
N CYS A 95 -2.96 4.55 -15.79
CA CYS A 95 -2.75 5.36 -16.98
C CYS A 95 -3.91 5.18 -17.96
N PHE A 96 -4.33 6.30 -18.56
CA PHE A 96 -5.25 6.27 -19.70
C PHE A 96 -4.83 7.25 -20.79
N ARG A 97 -5.24 6.96 -22.02
CA ARG A 97 -4.92 7.75 -23.21
C ARG A 97 -6.14 8.02 -24.05
N ALA A 98 -6.05 9.05 -24.87
CA ALA A 98 -7.04 9.31 -25.92
C ALA A 98 -6.36 9.87 -27.18
N ASP A 99 -6.77 9.40 -28.35
CA ASP A 99 -6.43 10.03 -29.62
C ASP A 99 -7.16 11.38 -29.73
N ILE A 100 -6.40 12.46 -29.80
CA ILE A 100 -6.90 13.84 -29.89
C ILE A 100 -6.62 14.47 -31.26
N THR A 101 -6.18 13.69 -32.26
CA THR A 101 -5.77 14.17 -33.58
C THR A 101 -6.84 15.04 -34.23
N ASP A 102 -8.07 14.54 -34.25
CA ASP A 102 -9.20 15.23 -34.94
C ASP A 102 -9.81 16.37 -34.08
N LEU A 103 -9.39 16.48 -32.82
CA LEU A 103 -9.83 17.54 -31.92
C LEU A 103 -8.88 18.75 -31.92
N CYS A 104 -7.65 18.56 -32.39
CA CYS A 104 -6.64 19.60 -32.50
C CYS A 104 -6.73 20.41 -33.77
N VAL A 105 -6.32 21.68 -33.67
CA VAL A 105 -6.14 22.57 -34.82
C VAL A 105 -4.68 22.96 -34.97
N ALA A 106 -4.30 23.47 -36.14
CA ALA A 106 -2.97 24.03 -36.35
C ALA A 106 -2.78 25.28 -35.43
N GLY A 107 -1.73 25.29 -34.63
CA GLY A 107 -1.43 26.39 -33.70
C GLY A 107 -1.83 26.10 -32.28
N ASP A 108 -2.40 27.10 -31.62
CA ASP A 108 -2.74 26.98 -30.20
C ASP A 108 -4.04 26.19 -30.01
N ASN A 109 -3.99 25.27 -29.09
CA ASN A 109 -5.10 24.43 -28.65
C ASN A 109 -5.26 24.60 -27.12
N GLU A 110 -6.49 24.47 -26.63
CA GLU A 110 -6.78 24.42 -25.22
C GLU A 110 -7.00 22.97 -24.81
N ILE A 111 -6.36 22.54 -23.73
CA ILE A 111 -6.67 21.32 -22.99
C ILE A 111 -7.29 21.70 -21.64
N SER A 112 -8.44 21.10 -21.34
CA SER A 112 -9.12 21.20 -20.06
C SER A 112 -9.35 19.82 -19.49
N ILE A 113 -8.92 19.59 -18.24
CA ILE A 113 -9.07 18.31 -17.54
C ILE A 113 -9.85 18.57 -16.26
N GLU A 114 -11.07 18.07 -16.22
CA GLU A 114 -11.90 18.05 -15.04
C GLU A 114 -11.54 16.82 -14.23
N VAL A 115 -11.17 17.02 -12.95
CA VAL A 115 -10.74 15.94 -12.04
C VAL A 115 -11.58 16.00 -10.77
N SER A 116 -12.07 14.85 -10.31
CA SER A 116 -12.87 14.73 -9.10
C SER A 116 -12.33 13.63 -8.18
N ASN A 117 -12.20 13.93 -6.87
CA ASN A 117 -11.97 12.94 -5.81
C ASN A 117 -13.23 12.71 -4.94
N GLU A 118 -14.41 13.11 -5.43
CA GLU A 118 -15.68 12.85 -4.78
C GLU A 118 -16.04 11.35 -4.82
N ASP A 119 -16.78 10.88 -3.81
CA ASP A 119 -17.26 9.50 -3.79
C ASP A 119 -18.30 9.25 -4.89
N THR A 120 -18.30 8.03 -5.42
CA THR A 120 -19.25 7.60 -6.45
C THR A 120 -19.82 6.24 -6.11
N PRO A 121 -20.99 5.86 -6.63
CA PRO A 121 -21.57 4.55 -6.36
C PRO A 121 -20.76 3.36 -6.90
N THR A 122 -19.87 3.58 -7.85
CA THR A 122 -19.21 2.52 -8.64
C THR A 122 -17.71 2.41 -8.40
N MET A 123 -17.02 3.54 -8.14
CA MET A 123 -15.56 3.56 -8.03
C MET A 123 -15.05 3.17 -6.65
N TYR A 124 -13.84 2.63 -6.60
CA TYR A 124 -13.09 2.34 -5.40
C TYR A 124 -11.87 3.27 -5.28
N PRO A 125 -11.37 3.52 -4.04
CA PRO A 125 -11.87 3.03 -2.78
C PRO A 125 -13.14 3.75 -2.31
N ALA A 126 -14.04 3.04 -1.63
CA ALA A 126 -15.24 3.64 -1.03
C ALA A 126 -14.91 4.35 0.30
N SER A 127 -14.18 3.65 1.15
CA SER A 127 -13.70 4.10 2.46
C SER A 127 -12.40 3.38 2.77
N ALA A 128 -11.44 4.04 3.38
CA ALA A 128 -10.17 3.47 3.79
C ALA A 128 -9.44 4.36 4.79
N ASP A 129 -8.37 3.81 5.41
CA ASP A 129 -7.55 4.48 6.42
C ASP A 129 -6.39 5.25 5.78
N PHE A 130 -6.66 6.00 4.71
CA PHE A 130 -5.71 6.90 4.05
C PHE A 130 -6.45 8.04 3.32
N THR A 131 -5.74 9.13 3.01
CA THR A 131 -6.32 10.28 2.30
C THR A 131 -6.47 9.98 0.81
N PHE A 132 -7.66 10.27 0.26
CA PHE A 132 -7.93 10.17 -1.19
C PHE A 132 -7.58 11.51 -1.86
N TYR A 133 -6.31 11.67 -2.16
CA TYR A 133 -5.78 12.89 -2.75
C TYR A 133 -6.38 13.13 -4.14
N GLY A 134 -6.85 14.36 -4.40
CA GLY A 134 -7.37 14.76 -5.69
C GLY A 134 -6.33 15.50 -6.53
N GLY A 135 -6.36 15.32 -7.85
CA GLY A 135 -5.51 16.05 -8.79
C GLY A 135 -4.86 15.24 -9.90
N LEU A 136 -4.06 15.95 -10.71
CA LEU A 136 -3.19 15.38 -11.73
C LEU A 136 -1.81 15.11 -11.11
N TYR A 137 -1.73 14.05 -10.35
CA TYR A 137 -0.60 13.80 -9.44
C TYR A 137 0.55 12.99 -10.04
N ARG A 138 0.47 12.63 -11.36
CA ARG A 138 1.55 11.97 -12.11
C ARG A 138 1.90 12.67 -13.42
N GLY A 139 1.36 13.85 -13.65
CA GLY A 139 1.63 14.64 -14.85
C GLY A 139 0.68 14.40 -16.03
N VAL A 140 1.00 15.02 -17.16
CA VAL A 140 0.28 14.94 -18.44
C VAL A 140 1.29 14.99 -19.60
N ASN A 141 1.13 14.10 -20.58
CA ASN A 141 1.98 14.03 -21.75
C ASN A 141 1.17 14.10 -23.06
N LEU A 142 1.83 14.53 -24.13
CA LEU A 142 1.38 14.28 -25.50
C LEU A 142 2.30 13.25 -26.14
N ILE A 143 1.71 12.29 -26.84
CA ILE A 143 2.43 11.27 -27.61
C ILE A 143 2.10 11.48 -29.09
N SER A 144 3.10 11.82 -29.89
CA SER A 144 2.97 11.92 -31.33
C SER A 144 3.54 10.66 -31.99
N VAL A 145 2.74 10.00 -32.82
CA VAL A 145 3.11 8.76 -33.52
C VAL A 145 2.72 8.83 -34.98
N PRO A 146 3.32 8.03 -35.89
CA PRO A 146 2.83 7.82 -37.24
C PRO A 146 1.43 7.16 -37.22
N GLU A 147 0.74 7.13 -38.37
CA GLU A 147 -0.56 6.46 -38.52
C GLU A 147 -0.47 4.97 -38.16
N THR A 148 0.61 4.30 -38.58
CA THR A 148 0.94 2.93 -38.15
C THR A 148 1.96 3.00 -37.01
N HIS A 149 1.60 2.50 -35.83
CA HIS A 149 2.40 2.58 -34.65
C HIS A 149 2.10 1.40 -33.70
N PHE A 150 2.92 1.20 -32.67
CA PHE A 150 2.60 0.25 -31.59
C PHE A 150 1.42 0.77 -30.80
N ASP A 151 0.50 -0.12 -30.46
CA ASP A 151 -0.77 0.18 -29.82
C ASP A 151 -0.64 1.03 -28.55
N LEU A 152 -1.50 2.03 -28.44
CA LEU A 152 -1.58 2.96 -27.31
C LEU A 152 -2.95 2.90 -26.60
N ASP A 153 -3.93 2.22 -27.19
CA ASP A 153 -5.33 2.27 -26.77
C ASP A 153 -5.70 1.16 -25.78
N TYR A 154 -5.02 -0.01 -25.87
CA TYR A 154 -5.39 -1.18 -25.10
C TYR A 154 -5.06 -1.01 -23.61
N TYR A 155 -6.04 -0.55 -22.81
CA TYR A 155 -5.96 -0.32 -21.37
C TYR A 155 -4.72 0.47 -20.90
N GLY A 156 -4.26 1.44 -21.68
CA GLY A 156 -3.08 2.24 -21.34
C GLY A 156 -1.75 1.48 -21.30
N GLY A 157 -1.72 0.27 -21.86
CA GLY A 157 -0.54 -0.59 -21.89
C GLY A 157 0.56 -0.10 -22.83
N PRO A 158 1.75 -0.73 -22.78
CA PRO A 158 2.92 -0.31 -23.56
C PRO A 158 2.88 -0.73 -25.05
N GLY A 159 1.89 -1.52 -25.51
CA GLY A 159 1.80 -2.03 -26.86
C GLY A 159 2.73 -3.24 -27.16
N ILE A 160 3.32 -3.82 -26.13
CA ILE A 160 4.19 -5.00 -26.21
C ILE A 160 4.10 -5.81 -24.93
N MET A 161 4.10 -7.13 -25.05
CA MET A 161 4.18 -8.08 -23.94
C MET A 161 5.42 -8.95 -24.11
N VAL A 162 6.20 -9.11 -23.03
CA VAL A 162 7.41 -9.96 -22.99
C VAL A 162 7.25 -10.95 -21.84
N THR A 163 7.33 -12.25 -22.17
CA THR A 163 7.22 -13.34 -21.21
C THR A 163 8.51 -14.16 -21.22
N PRO A 164 9.52 -13.83 -20.39
CA PRO A 164 10.71 -14.62 -20.23
C PRO A 164 10.40 -15.89 -19.43
N LYS A 165 10.93 -17.03 -19.86
CA LYS A 165 10.80 -18.32 -19.18
C LYS A 165 12.13 -19.04 -19.18
N PRO A 166 12.69 -19.41 -18.01
CA PRO A 166 13.87 -20.26 -17.95
C PRO A 166 13.62 -21.62 -18.60
N THR A 167 14.62 -22.17 -19.27
CA THR A 167 14.60 -23.52 -19.86
C THR A 167 15.40 -24.51 -19.04
N GLU A 168 15.13 -25.80 -19.18
CA GLU A 168 15.79 -26.88 -18.40
C GLU A 168 17.28 -26.99 -18.67
N ASP A 169 17.76 -26.53 -19.80
CA ASP A 169 19.16 -26.55 -20.22
C ASP A 169 20.00 -25.37 -19.71
N GLY A 170 19.39 -24.49 -18.89
CA GLY A 170 20.03 -23.30 -18.32
C GLY A 170 19.91 -22.04 -19.16
N GLY A 171 19.16 -22.10 -20.25
CA GLY A 171 18.82 -20.97 -21.10
C GLY A 171 17.52 -20.26 -20.68
N ALA A 172 17.00 -19.45 -21.60
CA ALA A 172 15.66 -18.85 -21.47
C ALA A 172 15.01 -18.62 -22.84
N ASP A 173 13.69 -18.75 -22.87
CA ASP A 173 12.85 -18.36 -23.99
C ASP A 173 12.14 -17.05 -23.66
N PHE A 174 12.30 -16.05 -24.50
CA PHE A 174 11.58 -14.79 -24.44
C PHE A 174 10.45 -14.82 -25.48
N THR A 175 9.21 -15.03 -25.04
CA THR A 175 8.05 -14.87 -25.92
C THR A 175 7.70 -13.39 -25.96
N VAL A 176 7.83 -12.77 -27.12
CA VAL A 176 7.59 -11.34 -27.35
C VAL A 176 6.43 -11.19 -28.30
N GLN A 177 5.44 -10.38 -27.93
CA GLN A 177 4.29 -10.05 -28.74
C GLN A 177 4.09 -8.53 -28.75
N ALA A 178 4.30 -7.91 -29.92
CA ALA A 178 4.00 -6.50 -30.13
C ALA A 178 2.64 -6.36 -30.83
N PHE A 179 1.89 -5.35 -30.43
CA PHE A 179 0.58 -5.01 -30.99
C PHE A 179 0.73 -3.75 -31.84
N VAL A 180 0.38 -3.83 -33.10
CA VAL A 180 0.53 -2.74 -34.08
C VAL A 180 -0.84 -2.29 -34.57
N THR A 181 -1.10 -1.00 -34.47
CA THR A 181 -2.33 -0.35 -34.97
C THR A 181 -2.13 0.06 -36.44
N ASN A 182 -3.16 -0.17 -37.26
CA ASN A 182 -3.19 0.17 -38.70
C ASN A 182 -2.04 -0.43 -39.53
N ALA A 183 -1.61 -1.66 -39.17
CA ALA A 183 -0.54 -2.35 -39.89
C ALA A 183 -0.98 -2.73 -41.31
N GLY A 184 -0.13 -2.43 -42.31
CA GLY A 184 -0.24 -2.92 -43.69
C GLY A 184 0.77 -4.06 -43.94
N ASP A 185 0.57 -4.82 -45.00
CA ASP A 185 1.39 -5.99 -45.38
C ASP A 185 2.88 -5.68 -45.58
N ASP A 186 3.24 -4.41 -45.77
CA ASP A 186 4.61 -3.95 -46.02
C ASP A 186 5.34 -3.49 -44.75
N PHE A 187 4.70 -3.66 -43.54
CA PHE A 187 5.32 -3.41 -42.27
C PHE A 187 5.88 -4.69 -41.65
N THR A 188 7.00 -4.54 -40.95
CA THR A 188 7.64 -5.60 -40.17
C THR A 188 8.00 -5.09 -38.78
N VAL A 189 8.01 -5.98 -37.78
CA VAL A 189 8.57 -5.71 -36.46
C VAL A 189 9.91 -6.44 -36.31
N GLN A 190 10.95 -5.67 -36.07
CA GLN A 190 12.27 -6.18 -35.70
C GLN A 190 12.36 -6.21 -34.17
N TYR A 191 12.62 -7.39 -33.62
CA TYR A 191 12.90 -7.61 -32.21
C TYR A 191 14.40 -7.76 -32.01
N ILE A 192 14.94 -7.09 -31.00
CA ILE A 192 16.34 -7.16 -30.57
C ILE A 192 16.33 -7.43 -29.09
N LEU A 193 17.12 -8.41 -28.66
CA LEU A 193 17.32 -8.77 -27.26
C LEU A 193 18.78 -8.55 -26.90
N GLU A 194 19.03 -7.67 -25.93
CA GLU A 194 20.34 -7.40 -25.37
C GLU A 194 20.42 -8.00 -23.94
N ASP A 195 21.57 -8.59 -23.62
CA ASP A 195 21.83 -9.14 -22.30
C ASP A 195 22.02 -8.02 -21.24
N PRO A 196 22.12 -8.35 -19.93
CA PRO A 196 22.36 -7.35 -18.87
C PRO A 196 23.67 -6.57 -19.02
N TYR A 197 24.55 -6.96 -19.92
CA TYR A 197 25.83 -6.29 -20.21
C TYR A 197 25.77 -5.41 -21.47
N GLY A 198 24.61 -5.37 -22.16
CA GLY A 198 24.36 -4.56 -23.35
C GLY A 198 24.81 -5.21 -24.68
N TRP A 199 24.99 -6.52 -24.70
CA TRP A 199 25.30 -7.23 -25.93
C TRP A 199 24.03 -7.76 -26.59
N GLU A 200 23.88 -7.53 -27.89
CA GLU A 200 22.82 -8.16 -28.69
C GLU A 200 23.10 -9.68 -28.79
N ILE A 201 22.18 -10.47 -28.24
CA ILE A 201 22.33 -11.93 -28.12
C ILE A 201 21.29 -12.72 -28.91
N ALA A 202 20.16 -12.12 -29.25
CA ALA A 202 19.12 -12.72 -30.07
C ALA A 202 18.31 -11.64 -30.80
N GLY A 203 17.67 -12.02 -31.89
CA GLY A 203 16.79 -11.13 -32.62
C GLY A 203 15.97 -11.86 -33.67
N ALA A 204 14.89 -11.21 -34.11
CA ALA A 204 14.02 -11.71 -35.16
C ALA A 204 13.36 -10.56 -35.92
N VAL A 205 12.99 -10.82 -37.16
CA VAL A 205 12.11 -9.91 -37.95
C VAL A 205 10.88 -10.70 -38.32
N ARG A 206 9.70 -10.12 -38.06
CA ARG A 206 8.39 -10.71 -38.36
C ARG A 206 7.47 -9.72 -39.10
N PRO A 207 6.48 -10.19 -39.83
CA PRO A 207 5.37 -9.32 -40.23
C PRO A 207 4.71 -8.64 -39.04
N SER A 208 4.12 -7.50 -39.24
CA SER A 208 3.39 -6.74 -38.19
C SER A 208 1.94 -7.26 -38.03
N ASP A 209 1.79 -8.57 -37.87
CA ASP A 209 0.50 -9.29 -37.77
C ASP A 209 0.09 -9.61 -36.32
N ASN A 210 0.76 -8.97 -35.36
CA ASN A 210 0.56 -9.17 -33.91
C ASN A 210 0.84 -10.61 -33.45
N THR A 211 1.53 -11.44 -34.23
CA THR A 211 1.90 -12.78 -33.85
C THR A 211 3.12 -12.77 -32.91
N ALA A 212 3.05 -13.54 -31.83
CA ALA A 212 4.16 -13.68 -30.93
C ALA A 212 5.37 -14.38 -31.56
N VAL A 213 6.56 -14.02 -31.13
CA VAL A 213 7.83 -14.66 -31.50
C VAL A 213 8.57 -15.11 -30.25
N THR A 214 9.26 -16.25 -30.32
CA THR A 214 10.14 -16.71 -29.24
C THR A 214 11.59 -16.48 -29.65
N LEU A 215 12.32 -15.76 -28.80
CA LEU A 215 13.77 -15.55 -28.89
C LEU A 215 14.44 -16.45 -27.85
N HIS A 216 15.27 -17.38 -28.28
CA HIS A 216 15.98 -18.30 -27.39
C HIS A 216 17.35 -17.78 -27.02
N VAL A 217 17.69 -17.85 -25.74
CA VAL A 217 19.01 -17.53 -25.15
C VAL A 217 19.58 -18.79 -24.54
N PRO A 218 20.72 -19.31 -25.01
CA PRO A 218 21.29 -20.60 -24.55
C PRO A 218 21.77 -20.55 -23.08
N GLU A 219 22.26 -19.40 -22.63
CA GLU A 219 22.78 -19.20 -21.26
C GLU A 219 22.12 -17.98 -20.69
N ALA A 220 21.22 -18.18 -19.73
CA ALA A 220 20.43 -17.09 -19.15
C ALA A 220 21.04 -16.56 -17.87
N VAL A 221 21.15 -15.24 -17.77
CA VAL A 221 21.45 -14.52 -16.53
C VAL A 221 20.12 -14.26 -15.81
N LEU A 222 19.93 -14.89 -14.65
CA LEU A 222 18.66 -14.83 -13.94
C LEU A 222 18.51 -13.51 -13.17
N TRP A 223 17.26 -13.05 -13.07
CA TRP A 223 16.86 -11.97 -12.17
C TRP A 223 16.49 -12.53 -10.79
N SER A 224 17.00 -11.91 -9.74
CA SER A 224 16.61 -12.16 -8.34
C SER A 224 16.65 -10.90 -7.51
N MET A 225 16.20 -10.95 -6.24
CA MET A 225 16.29 -9.81 -5.34
C MET A 225 17.73 -9.42 -4.98
N ASP A 226 18.66 -10.35 -5.07
CA ASP A 226 20.08 -10.09 -4.80
C ASP A 226 20.85 -9.68 -6.07
N GLU A 227 20.46 -10.24 -7.21
CA GLU A 227 21.05 -9.97 -8.52
C GLU A 227 19.96 -9.61 -9.52
N PRO A 228 19.50 -8.34 -9.54
CA PRO A 228 18.39 -7.89 -10.37
C PRO A 228 18.82 -7.64 -11.83
N ASN A 229 19.28 -8.70 -12.49
CA ASN A 229 19.75 -8.66 -13.88
C ASN A 229 18.61 -8.42 -14.85
N LEU A 230 18.72 -7.36 -15.66
CA LEU A 230 17.71 -6.96 -16.62
C LEU A 230 18.24 -7.05 -18.06
N TYR A 231 17.48 -7.71 -18.90
CA TYR A 231 17.63 -7.71 -20.35
C TYR A 231 16.93 -6.50 -20.94
N THR A 232 17.43 -5.98 -22.05
CA THR A 232 16.73 -4.95 -22.82
C THR A 232 16.08 -5.59 -24.04
N VAL A 233 14.78 -5.38 -24.18
CA VAL A 233 13.99 -5.80 -25.36
C VAL A 233 13.62 -4.56 -26.16
N THR A 234 14.09 -4.50 -27.41
CA THR A 234 13.72 -3.44 -28.36
C THR A 234 12.81 -4.02 -29.45
N ALA A 235 11.67 -3.38 -29.67
CA ALA A 235 10.80 -3.65 -30.81
C ALA A 235 10.79 -2.43 -31.74
N ARG A 236 11.18 -2.60 -33.00
CA ARG A 236 11.16 -1.57 -34.04
C ARG A 236 10.14 -1.90 -35.10
N LEU A 237 9.21 -1.00 -35.28
CA LEU A 237 8.27 -1.08 -36.40
C LEU A 237 8.90 -0.45 -37.64
N ASN A 238 9.16 -1.26 -38.63
CA ASN A 238 9.86 -0.85 -39.86
C ASN A 238 8.96 -0.98 -41.08
N ARG A 239 9.14 -0.06 -42.03
CA ARG A 239 8.62 -0.15 -43.37
C ARG A 239 9.74 0.10 -44.35
N ARG A 240 10.05 -0.90 -45.19
CA ARG A 240 11.24 -0.90 -46.03
C ARG A 240 12.52 -0.74 -45.20
N ASN A 241 13.21 0.40 -45.28
CA ASN A 241 14.44 0.68 -44.50
C ASN A 241 14.26 1.84 -43.52
N GLU A 242 13.02 2.18 -43.17
CA GLU A 242 12.72 3.29 -42.25
C GLU A 242 12.03 2.76 -41.01
N THR A 243 12.49 3.19 -39.85
CA THR A 243 11.83 2.92 -38.57
C THR A 243 10.72 3.93 -38.32
N TYR A 244 9.50 3.44 -38.16
CA TYR A 244 8.30 4.23 -37.92
C TYR A 244 8.05 4.45 -36.44
N ASP A 245 8.19 3.39 -35.61
CA ASP A 245 7.98 3.46 -34.16
C ASP A 245 8.95 2.53 -33.46
N GLU A 246 9.25 2.81 -32.19
CA GLU A 246 10.16 2.00 -31.38
C GLU A 246 9.69 1.95 -29.94
N ILE A 247 9.75 0.77 -29.34
CA ILE A 247 9.57 0.54 -27.91
C ILE A 247 10.82 -0.14 -27.37
N ILE A 248 11.31 0.36 -26.24
CA ILE A 248 12.42 -0.22 -25.49
C ILE A 248 11.92 -0.48 -24.05
N LEU A 249 12.10 -1.67 -23.55
CA LEU A 249 11.73 -2.04 -22.18
C LEU A 249 12.71 -3.04 -21.57
N ASN A 250 12.67 -3.15 -20.27
CA ASN A 250 13.44 -4.15 -19.52
C ASN A 250 12.63 -5.43 -19.30
N ALA A 251 13.32 -6.57 -19.22
CA ALA A 251 12.74 -7.85 -18.87
C ALA A 251 13.70 -8.63 -17.98
N GLY A 252 13.19 -9.43 -17.06
CA GLY A 252 14.01 -10.27 -16.15
C GLY A 252 13.61 -11.74 -16.24
N VAL A 253 14.59 -12.61 -16.41
CA VAL A 253 14.39 -14.06 -16.46
C VAL A 253 14.35 -14.61 -15.04
N ARG A 254 13.24 -15.19 -14.64
CA ARG A 254 13.07 -15.81 -13.33
C ARG A 254 12.03 -16.92 -13.32
N SER A 255 12.13 -17.79 -12.35
CA SER A 255 11.07 -18.70 -11.93
C SER A 255 10.82 -18.53 -10.44
N PHE A 256 9.59 -18.69 -9.99
CA PHE A 256 9.25 -18.64 -8.57
C PHE A 256 8.08 -19.57 -8.26
N ALA A 257 8.01 -19.99 -7.02
CA ALA A 257 6.91 -20.82 -6.52
C ALA A 257 6.64 -20.52 -5.06
N VAL A 258 5.41 -20.81 -4.63
CA VAL A 258 5.02 -20.79 -3.22
C VAL A 258 4.39 -22.13 -2.88
N THR A 259 4.78 -22.72 -1.77
CA THR A 259 4.21 -23.96 -1.26
C THR A 259 3.82 -23.82 0.20
N PRO A 260 2.76 -24.50 0.67
CA PRO A 260 2.27 -24.34 2.04
C PRO A 260 3.31 -24.61 3.13
N GLY A 261 4.16 -25.65 2.96
CA GLY A 261 5.19 -25.99 3.94
C GLY A 261 6.57 -25.41 3.68
N GLY A 262 6.85 -24.97 2.43
CA GLY A 262 8.16 -24.46 2.02
C GLY A 262 8.24 -22.94 1.87
N GLY A 263 7.11 -22.24 1.95
CA GLY A 263 7.06 -20.81 1.70
C GLY A 263 7.39 -20.43 0.25
N PHE A 264 8.05 -19.29 0.06
CA PHE A 264 8.42 -18.76 -1.24
C PHE A 264 9.84 -19.25 -1.67
N SER A 265 9.98 -19.52 -2.94
CA SER A 265 11.28 -19.80 -3.59
C SER A 265 11.41 -19.04 -4.91
N ILE A 266 12.62 -18.62 -5.24
CA ILE A 266 12.97 -18.02 -6.52
C ILE A 266 14.15 -18.73 -7.13
N ASN A 267 14.08 -19.04 -8.43
CA ASN A 267 15.12 -19.76 -9.17
C ASN A 267 15.58 -21.06 -8.46
N GLY A 268 14.63 -21.74 -7.82
CA GLY A 268 14.88 -22.97 -7.05
C GLY A 268 15.48 -22.77 -5.65
N VAL A 269 15.70 -21.52 -5.21
CA VAL A 269 16.25 -21.20 -3.89
C VAL A 269 15.13 -20.75 -2.94
N ALA A 270 14.98 -21.43 -1.79
CA ALA A 270 14.06 -21.03 -0.75
C ALA A 270 14.46 -19.63 -0.19
N THR A 271 13.56 -18.68 -0.30
CA THR A 271 13.83 -17.27 0.03
C THR A 271 12.62 -16.68 0.73
N PRO A 272 12.53 -16.74 2.06
CA PRO A 272 11.42 -16.13 2.78
C PRO A 272 11.27 -14.65 2.42
N LEU A 273 10.06 -14.24 2.01
CA LEU A 273 9.78 -12.84 1.72
C LEU A 273 9.50 -12.08 3.00
N ARG A 274 10.36 -11.11 3.30
CA ARG A 274 10.31 -10.27 4.49
C ARG A 274 10.44 -8.82 4.06
N GLY A 275 9.43 -8.03 4.33
CA GLY A 275 9.43 -6.65 3.86
C GLY A 275 8.33 -5.78 4.43
N VAL A 276 7.88 -4.85 3.64
CA VAL A 276 7.05 -3.72 4.07
C VAL A 276 5.92 -3.44 3.10
N SER A 277 4.85 -2.79 3.58
CA SER A 277 3.88 -2.12 2.74
C SER A 277 4.28 -0.66 2.51
N ARG A 278 3.83 -0.07 1.39
CA ARG A 278 4.08 1.33 1.06
C ARG A 278 2.83 2.02 0.53
N HIS A 279 2.50 3.20 1.12
CA HIS A 279 1.67 4.22 0.47
C HIS A 279 2.54 5.19 -0.32
N GLN A 280 2.02 5.74 -1.43
CA GLN A 280 2.76 6.68 -2.28
C GLN A 280 2.42 8.14 -1.92
N ASP A 281 2.78 8.56 -0.71
CA ASP A 281 2.63 9.94 -0.28
C ASP A 281 3.83 10.42 0.54
N ARG A 282 3.98 11.74 0.65
CA ARG A 282 5.00 12.41 1.45
C ARG A 282 4.44 13.67 2.10
N LEU A 283 5.08 14.08 3.19
CA LEU A 283 4.73 15.28 3.93
C LEU A 283 4.64 16.51 3.00
N TYR A 284 3.48 17.14 2.99
CA TYR A 284 3.15 18.34 2.19
C TYR A 284 3.30 18.20 0.68
N LYS A 285 3.44 16.98 0.18
CA LYS A 285 3.35 16.66 -1.25
C LYS A 285 2.10 15.82 -1.56
N GLY A 286 1.51 15.18 -0.54
CA GLY A 286 0.50 14.16 -0.77
C GLY A 286 1.04 13.10 -1.71
N ASN A 287 0.24 12.66 -2.68
CA ASN A 287 0.64 11.69 -3.69
C ASN A 287 1.29 12.29 -4.95
N ALA A 288 1.50 13.62 -5.00
CA ALA A 288 2.15 14.30 -6.12
C ALA A 288 3.68 14.16 -6.05
N LEU A 289 4.16 12.95 -6.28
CA LEU A 289 5.58 12.57 -6.17
C LEU A 289 6.27 12.60 -7.54
N THR A 290 7.59 12.89 -7.50
CA THR A 290 8.46 12.80 -8.68
C THR A 290 9.14 11.43 -8.77
N ALA A 291 9.79 11.13 -9.90
CA ALA A 291 10.59 9.93 -10.08
C ALA A 291 11.68 9.79 -9.00
N GLU A 292 12.32 10.93 -8.65
CA GLU A 292 13.34 10.98 -7.59
C GLU A 292 12.75 10.60 -6.22
N ASP A 293 11.54 11.10 -5.90
CA ASP A 293 10.85 10.75 -4.66
C ASP A 293 10.56 9.24 -4.57
N HIS A 294 10.14 8.63 -5.68
CA HIS A 294 9.89 7.20 -5.78
C HIS A 294 11.17 6.39 -5.62
N TYR A 295 12.25 6.79 -6.29
CA TYR A 295 13.54 6.10 -6.21
C TYR A 295 14.15 6.20 -4.81
N GLU A 296 14.07 7.37 -4.15
CA GLU A 296 14.50 7.53 -2.76
C GLU A 296 13.75 6.59 -1.80
N ASP A 297 12.42 6.47 -1.94
CA ASP A 297 11.66 5.52 -1.13
C ASP A 297 12.14 4.08 -1.33
N ALA A 298 12.38 3.68 -2.58
CA ALA A 298 12.90 2.34 -2.90
C ALA A 298 14.31 2.12 -2.31
N GLN A 299 15.18 3.14 -2.35
CA GLN A 299 16.51 3.07 -1.72
C GLN A 299 16.43 2.91 -0.20
N ILE A 300 15.52 3.64 0.48
CA ILE A 300 15.33 3.51 1.93
C ILE A 300 14.82 2.11 2.29
N ILE A 301 13.94 1.52 1.46
CA ILE A 301 13.47 0.15 1.66
C ILE A 301 14.63 -0.86 1.45
N LYS A 302 15.51 -0.61 0.49
CA LYS A 302 16.72 -1.44 0.27
C LYS A 302 17.72 -1.31 1.43
N GLU A 303 17.89 -0.11 1.98
CA GLU A 303 18.71 0.17 3.19
C GLU A 303 18.20 -0.66 4.39
N LEU A 304 16.91 -0.88 4.52
CA LEU A 304 16.31 -1.74 5.54
C LEU A 304 16.72 -3.21 5.40
N GLY A 305 17.07 -3.65 4.20
CA GLY A 305 17.33 -5.05 3.86
C GLY A 305 16.08 -5.84 3.45
N ALA A 306 14.93 -5.19 3.27
CA ALA A 306 13.73 -5.83 2.78
C ALA A 306 13.93 -6.40 1.36
N ASN A 307 13.28 -7.55 1.09
CA ASN A 307 13.31 -8.20 -0.22
C ASN A 307 11.95 -8.25 -0.91
N THR A 308 10.90 -7.77 -0.25
CA THR A 308 9.54 -7.70 -0.80
C THR A 308 8.85 -6.40 -0.40
N ILE A 309 7.95 -5.92 -1.27
CA ILE A 309 7.13 -4.74 -1.02
C ILE A 309 5.70 -5.03 -1.46
N ARG A 310 4.73 -4.73 -0.57
CA ARG A 310 3.33 -4.66 -0.93
C ARG A 310 2.97 -3.21 -1.25
N LEU A 311 2.52 -2.96 -2.47
CA LEU A 311 2.14 -1.64 -2.95
C LEU A 311 0.67 -1.37 -2.63
N ALA A 312 0.45 -1.00 -1.39
CA ALA A 312 -0.89 -0.78 -0.85
C ALA A 312 -1.44 0.59 -1.25
N HIS A 313 -2.70 0.70 -1.54
CA HIS A 313 -3.72 -0.35 -1.81
C HIS A 313 -4.23 -0.18 -3.25
N TYR A 314 -3.35 0.22 -4.19
CA TYR A 314 -3.67 0.66 -5.54
C TYR A 314 -2.42 0.60 -6.44
N GLN A 315 -2.62 0.72 -7.75
CA GLN A 315 -1.51 0.79 -8.70
C GLN A 315 -0.60 1.99 -8.42
N HIS A 316 0.68 1.74 -8.22
CA HIS A 316 1.71 2.76 -8.01
C HIS A 316 2.25 3.34 -9.32
N SER A 317 3.16 4.33 -9.25
CA SER A 317 3.81 4.92 -10.42
C SER A 317 4.72 3.92 -11.12
N GLN A 318 4.82 4.02 -12.45
CA GLN A 318 5.79 3.25 -13.25
C GLN A 318 7.23 3.48 -12.75
N ASP A 319 7.58 4.71 -12.34
CA ASP A 319 8.89 5.02 -11.77
C ASP A 319 9.22 4.15 -10.55
N PHE A 320 8.20 3.78 -9.74
CA PHE A 320 8.43 2.93 -8.57
C PHE A 320 8.55 1.45 -8.94
N TYR A 321 7.79 0.96 -9.93
CA TYR A 321 7.98 -0.40 -10.46
C TYR A 321 9.35 -0.55 -11.11
N ASP A 322 9.79 0.44 -11.90
CA ASP A 322 11.14 0.45 -12.49
C ASP A 322 12.23 0.41 -11.42
N ALA A 323 12.06 1.17 -10.33
CA ALA A 323 12.99 1.11 -9.20
C ALA A 323 12.99 -0.27 -8.50
N CYS A 324 11.81 -0.92 -8.40
CA CYS A 324 11.72 -2.28 -7.85
C CYS A 324 12.42 -3.31 -8.74
N ASP A 325 12.31 -3.17 -10.08
CA ASP A 325 13.00 -4.04 -11.04
C ASP A 325 14.52 -3.92 -10.92
N GLN A 326 15.02 -2.67 -10.78
CA GLN A 326 16.44 -2.34 -10.73
C GLN A 326 17.09 -2.68 -9.39
N LEU A 327 16.38 -2.50 -8.29
CA LEU A 327 16.92 -2.72 -6.94
C LEU A 327 16.65 -4.15 -6.43
N GLY A 328 15.83 -4.93 -7.11
CA GLY A 328 15.51 -6.30 -6.76
C GLY A 328 14.55 -6.38 -5.57
N PHE A 329 13.24 -6.26 -5.86
CA PHE A 329 12.17 -6.52 -4.89
C PHE A 329 11.14 -7.48 -5.48
N ALA A 330 10.64 -8.40 -4.66
CA ALA A 330 9.42 -9.13 -4.98
C ALA A 330 8.21 -8.25 -4.66
N VAL A 331 7.42 -7.91 -5.68
CA VAL A 331 6.33 -6.94 -5.56
C VAL A 331 4.97 -7.64 -5.54
N TRP A 332 4.13 -7.23 -4.60
CA TRP A 332 2.70 -7.44 -4.58
C TRP A 332 2.01 -6.12 -5.01
N ALA A 333 1.39 -6.12 -6.18
CA ALA A 333 0.61 -5.01 -6.72
C ALA A 333 -0.88 -5.33 -6.66
N GLU A 334 -1.73 -4.37 -6.29
CA GLU A 334 -3.16 -4.58 -6.07
C GLU A 334 -4.03 -3.45 -6.61
N ILE A 335 -5.32 -3.75 -6.83
CA ILE A 335 -6.35 -2.75 -7.14
C ILE A 335 -6.96 -2.19 -5.85
N PRO A 336 -7.59 -0.99 -5.88
CA PRO A 336 -8.15 -0.34 -4.70
C PRO A 336 -9.49 -0.93 -4.23
N PHE A 337 -9.71 -2.24 -4.45
CA PHE A 337 -10.89 -2.97 -4.01
C PHE A 337 -10.78 -3.28 -2.51
N ILE A 338 -11.15 -2.30 -1.69
CA ILE A 338 -10.85 -2.27 -0.25
C ILE A 338 -12.07 -1.93 0.59
N SER A 339 -12.12 -2.50 1.78
CA SER A 339 -12.98 -2.21 2.95
C SER A 339 -14.44 -2.53 2.75
N VAL A 340 -15.15 -1.85 1.87
CA VAL A 340 -16.60 -1.97 1.71
C VAL A 340 -16.97 -2.31 0.27
N PHE A 341 -17.64 -3.41 0.09
CA PHE A 341 -18.15 -3.84 -1.21
C PHE A 341 -19.31 -2.94 -1.67
N LYS A 342 -19.25 -2.45 -2.91
CA LYS A 342 -20.33 -1.74 -3.59
C LYS A 342 -21.04 -2.75 -4.51
N PRO A 343 -22.31 -3.07 -4.26
CA PRO A 343 -23.05 -4.04 -5.07
C PRO A 343 -23.43 -3.46 -6.44
N GLY A 344 -23.67 -4.34 -7.39
CA GLY A 344 -24.19 -4.04 -8.73
C GLY A 344 -23.19 -4.16 -9.86
N ASP A 345 -23.67 -4.46 -11.05
CA ASP A 345 -22.87 -4.77 -12.23
C ASP A 345 -21.87 -3.66 -12.61
N ALA A 346 -22.25 -2.39 -12.43
CA ALA A 346 -21.39 -1.25 -12.77
C ALA A 346 -20.15 -1.14 -11.86
N ALA A 347 -20.30 -1.41 -10.54
CA ALA A 347 -19.19 -1.44 -9.62
C ALA A 347 -18.27 -2.64 -9.87
N HIS A 348 -18.86 -3.79 -10.22
CA HIS A 348 -18.10 -4.98 -10.59
C HIS A 348 -17.31 -4.76 -11.90
N GLU A 349 -17.92 -4.18 -12.94
CA GLU A 349 -17.20 -3.88 -14.19
C GLU A 349 -16.08 -2.85 -13.96
N HIS A 350 -16.24 -1.91 -13.02
CA HIS A 350 -15.18 -1.00 -12.62
C HIS A 350 -13.97 -1.76 -12.01
N CYS A 351 -14.20 -2.72 -11.09
CA CYS A 351 -13.13 -3.58 -10.58
C CYS A 351 -12.42 -4.36 -11.70
N ARG A 352 -13.18 -4.88 -12.67
CA ARG A 352 -12.63 -5.58 -13.84
C ARG A 352 -11.76 -4.65 -14.71
N GLN A 353 -12.20 -3.41 -14.91
CA GLN A 353 -11.43 -2.40 -15.63
C GLN A 353 -10.11 -2.12 -14.92
N GLU A 354 -10.15 -1.80 -13.62
CA GLU A 354 -8.93 -1.51 -12.84
C GLU A 354 -7.96 -2.71 -12.82
N MET A 355 -8.49 -3.93 -12.75
CA MET A 355 -7.65 -5.15 -12.81
C MET A 355 -6.99 -5.33 -14.19
N LYS A 356 -7.72 -5.07 -15.29
CA LYS A 356 -7.14 -5.11 -16.65
C LYS A 356 -6.04 -4.06 -16.79
N GLU A 357 -6.29 -2.84 -16.34
CA GLU A 357 -5.31 -1.75 -16.37
C GLU A 357 -4.07 -2.08 -15.55
N LEU A 358 -4.26 -2.59 -14.31
CA LEU A 358 -3.15 -3.01 -13.46
C LEU A 358 -2.27 -4.06 -14.13
N VAL A 359 -2.86 -5.14 -14.63
CA VAL A 359 -2.11 -6.27 -15.21
C VAL A 359 -1.46 -5.88 -16.54
N ILE A 360 -2.20 -5.25 -17.45
CA ILE A 360 -1.72 -4.94 -18.82
C ILE A 360 -0.61 -3.88 -18.78
N GLN A 361 -0.78 -2.83 -17.97
CA GLN A 361 0.21 -1.76 -17.87
C GLN A 361 1.52 -2.23 -17.22
N ASN A 362 1.45 -3.21 -16.31
CA ASN A 362 2.59 -3.66 -15.51
C ASN A 362 3.09 -5.07 -15.84
N TYR A 363 2.59 -5.68 -16.93
CA TYR A 363 2.91 -7.06 -17.31
C TYR A 363 4.41 -7.33 -17.43
N ASN A 364 5.17 -6.36 -17.94
CA ASN A 364 6.58 -6.54 -18.29
C ASN A 364 7.54 -6.40 -17.08
N HIS A 365 7.07 -5.94 -15.91
CA HIS A 365 7.92 -5.77 -14.71
C HIS A 365 8.29 -7.12 -14.09
N PRO A 366 9.59 -7.51 -14.07
CA PRO A 366 10.01 -8.77 -13.46
C PRO A 366 9.86 -8.79 -11.95
N SER A 367 9.89 -7.64 -11.27
CA SER A 367 9.69 -7.54 -9.82
C SER A 367 8.29 -7.97 -9.38
N ILE A 368 7.25 -7.73 -10.18
CA ILE A 368 5.88 -8.11 -9.84
C ILE A 368 5.76 -9.64 -9.89
N MET A 369 5.35 -10.24 -8.78
CA MET A 369 5.13 -11.68 -8.63
C MET A 369 3.71 -12.01 -8.20
N PHE A 370 3.02 -11.03 -7.59
CA PHE A 370 1.70 -11.24 -7.00
C PHE A 370 0.74 -10.14 -7.42
N TRP A 371 -0.46 -10.55 -7.88
CA TRP A 371 -1.59 -9.67 -8.14
C TRP A 371 -2.58 -9.75 -6.98
N GLY A 372 -2.78 -8.64 -6.27
CA GLY A 372 -3.74 -8.53 -5.17
C GLY A 372 -5.14 -8.24 -5.68
N ILE A 373 -6.11 -9.06 -5.29
CA ILE A 373 -7.50 -8.90 -5.74
C ILE A 373 -8.25 -7.93 -4.84
N SER A 374 -8.13 -8.06 -3.51
CA SER A 374 -8.80 -7.17 -2.57
C SER A 374 -8.09 -7.09 -1.22
N ASN A 375 -8.44 -6.06 -0.45
CA ASN A 375 -7.97 -5.84 0.91
C ASN A 375 -9.13 -5.59 1.87
N GLU A 376 -9.21 -6.36 2.97
CA GLU A 376 -10.17 -6.16 4.07
C GLU A 376 -11.63 -5.94 3.63
N ILE A 377 -12.01 -6.44 2.48
CA ILE A 377 -13.31 -6.17 1.85
C ILE A 377 -14.49 -6.72 2.67
N LEU A 378 -14.21 -7.63 3.62
CA LEU A 378 -15.21 -8.20 4.51
C LEU A 378 -15.57 -7.31 5.70
N ILE A 379 -14.98 -6.13 5.86
CA ILE A 379 -15.43 -5.15 6.86
C ILE A 379 -16.90 -4.79 6.65
N GLY A 380 -17.36 -4.71 5.40
CA GLY A 380 -18.75 -4.52 5.04
C GLY A 380 -19.63 -5.78 5.13
N GLY A 381 -19.08 -6.93 5.55
CA GLY A 381 -19.76 -8.22 5.56
C GLY A 381 -19.60 -9.01 4.26
N ILE A 382 -20.10 -10.26 4.25
CA ILE A 382 -20.02 -11.16 3.11
C ILE A 382 -21.37 -11.27 2.38
N SER A 383 -21.35 -11.29 1.05
CA SER A 383 -22.49 -11.58 0.19
C SER A 383 -22.09 -12.55 -0.91
N GLN A 384 -23.05 -13.26 -1.51
CA GLN A 384 -22.77 -14.12 -2.64
C GLN A 384 -22.22 -13.34 -3.83
N GLU A 385 -22.73 -12.13 -4.09
CA GLU A 385 -22.25 -11.24 -5.15
C GLU A 385 -20.78 -10.87 -4.96
N LEU A 386 -20.33 -10.62 -3.72
CA LEU A 386 -18.93 -10.38 -3.40
C LEU A 386 -18.05 -11.60 -3.70
N VAL A 387 -18.51 -12.80 -3.33
CA VAL A 387 -17.80 -14.07 -3.62
C VAL A 387 -17.68 -14.29 -5.13
N ASP A 388 -18.79 -14.10 -5.86
CA ASP A 388 -18.83 -14.25 -7.33
C ASP A 388 -17.90 -13.24 -8.01
N CYS A 389 -17.84 -11.99 -7.51
CA CYS A 389 -16.92 -10.96 -7.97
C CYS A 389 -15.46 -11.41 -7.83
N HIS A 390 -15.08 -12.02 -6.70
CA HIS A 390 -13.72 -12.52 -6.49
C HIS A 390 -13.36 -13.67 -7.43
N HIS A 391 -14.28 -14.61 -7.65
CA HIS A 391 -14.07 -15.69 -8.62
C HIS A 391 -13.89 -15.16 -10.04
N ASP A 392 -14.67 -14.14 -10.41
CA ASP A 392 -14.56 -13.53 -11.73
C ASP A 392 -13.23 -12.75 -11.90
N LEU A 393 -12.83 -11.98 -10.90
CA LEU A 393 -11.53 -11.29 -10.91
C LEU A 393 -10.35 -12.26 -10.95
N GLN A 394 -10.41 -13.35 -10.18
CA GLN A 394 -9.40 -14.41 -10.22
C GLN A 394 -9.27 -15.01 -11.62
N LYS A 395 -10.40 -15.36 -12.24
CA LYS A 395 -10.43 -15.87 -13.61
C LYS A 395 -9.84 -14.85 -14.60
N LEU A 396 -10.25 -13.60 -14.50
CA LEU A 396 -9.77 -12.51 -15.36
C LEU A 396 -8.24 -12.36 -15.27
N VAL A 397 -7.69 -12.36 -14.05
CA VAL A 397 -6.24 -12.26 -13.89
C VAL A 397 -5.52 -13.42 -14.54
N LYS A 398 -6.01 -14.65 -14.37
CA LYS A 398 -5.38 -15.84 -14.98
C LYS A 398 -5.51 -15.89 -16.50
N GLU A 399 -6.53 -15.27 -17.07
CA GLU A 399 -6.68 -15.09 -18.52
C GLU A 399 -5.68 -14.06 -19.07
N LEU A 400 -5.41 -12.98 -18.32
CA LEU A 400 -4.49 -11.92 -18.71
C LEU A 400 -3.02 -12.28 -18.45
N ASP A 401 -2.76 -12.91 -17.31
CA ASP A 401 -1.41 -13.30 -16.88
C ASP A 401 -1.42 -14.64 -16.13
N PRO A 402 -1.19 -15.75 -16.82
CA PRO A 402 -1.09 -17.07 -16.18
C PRO A 402 0.26 -17.29 -15.46
N THR A 403 1.21 -16.36 -15.54
CA THR A 403 2.59 -16.54 -15.05
C THR A 403 2.77 -16.10 -13.59
N ARG A 404 1.90 -15.23 -13.09
CA ARG A 404 1.96 -14.70 -11.73
C ARG A 404 0.87 -15.29 -10.84
N LEU A 405 1.12 -15.24 -9.53
CA LEU A 405 0.19 -15.73 -8.52
C LEU A 405 -0.76 -14.61 -8.08
N THR A 406 -1.95 -15.00 -7.67
CA THR A 406 -2.95 -14.10 -7.10
C THR A 406 -2.99 -14.24 -5.59
N THR A 407 -3.38 -13.18 -4.90
CA THR A 407 -3.51 -13.16 -3.44
C THR A 407 -4.62 -12.23 -2.98
N ILE A 408 -5.04 -12.39 -1.73
CA ILE A 408 -6.02 -11.57 -1.04
C ILE A 408 -5.49 -11.20 0.35
N ALA A 409 -5.81 -10.02 0.84
CA ALA A 409 -5.53 -9.60 2.21
C ALA A 409 -6.82 -9.62 3.04
N HIS A 410 -6.99 -10.66 3.84
CA HIS A 410 -8.14 -10.80 4.73
C HIS A 410 -7.99 -9.87 5.95
N VAL A 411 -9.10 -9.28 6.39
CA VAL A 411 -9.13 -8.59 7.68
C VAL A 411 -9.02 -9.62 8.84
N SER A 412 -8.41 -9.23 9.95
CA SER A 412 -8.06 -10.12 11.06
C SER A 412 -9.19 -11.01 11.58
N HIS A 413 -10.42 -10.53 11.52
CA HIS A 413 -11.61 -11.27 11.99
C HIS A 413 -12.29 -12.11 10.90
N THR A 414 -11.75 -12.20 9.70
CA THR A 414 -12.26 -13.12 8.68
C THR A 414 -12.20 -14.55 9.24
N PRO A 415 -13.32 -15.29 9.25
CA PRO A 415 -13.30 -16.69 9.66
C PRO A 415 -12.28 -17.48 8.85
N THR A 416 -11.56 -18.40 9.49
CA THR A 416 -10.56 -19.24 8.83
C THR A 416 -11.18 -20.29 7.91
N GLU A 417 -12.50 -20.45 7.94
CA GLU A 417 -13.29 -21.29 7.04
C GLU A 417 -14.37 -20.42 6.37
N GLY A 418 -14.61 -20.63 5.09
CA GLY A 418 -15.69 -19.91 4.41
C GLY A 418 -15.47 -19.78 2.90
N PRO A 419 -16.44 -19.17 2.20
CA PRO A 419 -16.44 -19.12 0.73
C PRO A 419 -15.41 -18.17 0.13
N MET A 420 -14.68 -17.39 0.94
CA MET A 420 -13.61 -16.51 0.46
C MET A 420 -12.25 -17.21 0.40
N HIS A 421 -12.13 -18.41 1.00
CA HIS A 421 -10.90 -19.20 0.93
C HIS A 421 -10.83 -20.00 -0.37
N HIS A 422 -9.60 -20.32 -0.81
CA HIS A 422 -9.30 -21.07 -2.05
C HIS A 422 -9.77 -20.39 -3.35
N ILE A 423 -10.07 -19.09 -3.33
CA ILE A 423 -10.35 -18.33 -4.55
C ILE A 423 -9.06 -17.94 -5.25
N THR A 424 -8.10 -17.40 -4.48
CA THR A 424 -6.79 -16.99 -4.96
C THR A 424 -5.73 -18.10 -4.78
N ASP A 425 -4.60 -18.01 -5.49
CA ASP A 425 -3.51 -18.97 -5.34
C ASP A 425 -2.89 -18.94 -3.94
N LEU A 426 -2.88 -17.77 -3.30
CA LEU A 426 -2.28 -17.50 -2.00
C LEU A 426 -3.28 -16.73 -1.14
N GLU A 427 -3.14 -16.87 0.17
CA GLU A 427 -3.94 -16.13 1.13
C GLU A 427 -3.06 -15.39 2.13
N SER A 428 -3.55 -14.28 2.64
CA SER A 428 -2.86 -13.46 3.63
C SER A 428 -3.85 -12.78 4.57
N TYR A 429 -3.39 -12.49 5.77
CA TYR A 429 -4.17 -11.80 6.79
C TYR A 429 -3.49 -10.53 7.26
N ASN A 430 -4.30 -9.52 7.58
CA ASN A 430 -3.88 -8.32 8.29
C ASN A 430 -4.06 -8.57 9.78
N HIS A 431 -2.97 -8.80 10.52
CA HIS A 431 -3.03 -9.11 11.94
C HIS A 431 -2.40 -8.02 12.79
N TYR A 432 -3.19 -7.52 13.74
CA TYR A 432 -2.77 -6.47 14.67
C TYR A 432 -2.96 -6.89 16.13
N PHE A 433 -2.77 -8.18 16.46
CA PHE A 433 -2.79 -8.65 17.83
C PHE A 433 -1.70 -7.96 18.66
N GLY A 434 -2.10 -7.41 19.81
CA GLY A 434 -1.24 -6.56 20.64
C GLY A 434 -1.31 -5.07 20.30
N TRP A 435 -2.09 -4.65 19.28
CA TRP A 435 -2.35 -3.24 18.99
C TRP A 435 -3.84 -2.89 18.98
N TYR A 436 -4.63 -3.43 18.05
CA TYR A 436 -6.08 -3.19 18.03
C TYR A 436 -6.85 -4.15 18.93
N GLY A 437 -6.42 -5.39 19.05
CA GLY A 437 -7.03 -6.42 19.91
C GLY A 437 -5.99 -7.44 20.36
N GLY A 438 -6.39 -8.41 21.19
CA GLY A 438 -5.53 -9.49 21.63
C GLY A 438 -4.23 -9.08 22.31
N LYS A 439 -3.30 -10.01 22.40
CA LYS A 439 -1.93 -9.81 22.90
C LYS A 439 -0.91 -10.05 21.81
N ILE A 440 0.29 -9.52 21.95
CA ILE A 440 1.38 -9.73 20.97
C ILE A 440 1.68 -11.22 20.83
N GLU A 441 1.62 -11.96 21.94
CA GLU A 441 1.91 -13.39 22.02
C GLU A 441 0.89 -14.26 21.28
N ASP A 442 -0.29 -13.74 20.92
CA ASP A 442 -1.32 -14.49 20.21
C ASP A 442 -0.97 -14.72 18.73
N ASN A 443 -0.05 -13.91 18.14
CA ASN A 443 0.31 -13.99 16.73
C ASN A 443 0.89 -15.36 16.33
N GLY A 444 1.90 -15.85 17.03
CA GLY A 444 2.53 -17.13 16.73
C GLY A 444 1.55 -18.32 16.82
N PRO A 445 0.86 -18.52 17.94
CA PRO A 445 -0.14 -19.60 18.10
C PRO A 445 -1.26 -19.55 17.06
N TRP A 446 -1.72 -18.36 16.64
CA TRP A 446 -2.73 -18.24 15.62
C TRP A 446 -2.23 -18.76 14.27
N LEU A 447 -1.01 -18.36 13.87
CA LEU A 447 -0.38 -18.84 12.62
C LEU A 447 -0.20 -20.35 12.63
N ASP A 448 0.30 -20.93 13.73
CA ASP A 448 0.51 -22.36 13.87
C ASP A 448 -0.80 -23.14 13.80
N LYS A 449 -1.85 -22.63 14.44
CA LYS A 449 -3.19 -23.21 14.40
C LYS A 449 -3.75 -23.20 12.98
N PHE A 450 -3.71 -22.05 12.30
CA PHE A 450 -4.19 -21.94 10.92
C PHE A 450 -3.48 -22.93 10.00
N HIS A 451 -2.16 -22.98 10.06
CA HIS A 451 -1.37 -23.89 9.23
C HIS A 451 -1.66 -25.37 9.51
N ALA A 452 -1.95 -25.73 10.76
CA ALA A 452 -2.32 -27.10 11.13
C ALA A 452 -3.73 -27.48 10.66
N GLU A 453 -4.68 -26.53 10.67
CA GLU A 453 -6.05 -26.74 10.24
C GLU A 453 -6.21 -26.68 8.71
N HIS A 454 -5.37 -25.90 8.02
CA HIS A 454 -5.38 -25.65 6.57
C HIS A 454 -4.01 -25.92 5.93
N PRO A 455 -3.52 -27.17 5.93
CA PRO A 455 -2.15 -27.50 5.49
C PRO A 455 -1.93 -27.34 3.99
N ASP A 456 -2.94 -27.12 3.20
CA ASP A 456 -2.93 -26.89 1.75
C ASP A 456 -2.95 -25.40 1.36
N ILE A 457 -3.21 -24.51 2.31
CA ILE A 457 -3.21 -23.06 2.06
C ILE A 457 -1.79 -22.48 2.25
N CYS A 458 -1.34 -21.70 1.26
CA CYS A 458 -0.15 -20.87 1.40
C CYS A 458 -0.51 -19.60 2.15
N LEU A 459 -0.16 -19.54 3.45
CA LEU A 459 -0.49 -18.42 4.33
C LEU A 459 0.62 -17.37 4.35
N GLY A 460 0.24 -16.10 4.21
CA GLY A 460 1.07 -14.92 4.42
C GLY A 460 0.49 -13.97 5.47
N VAL A 461 1.28 -12.98 5.88
CA VAL A 461 0.84 -11.86 6.72
C VAL A 461 1.02 -10.56 5.93
N SER A 462 -0.09 -10.05 5.41
CA SER A 462 -0.11 -8.87 4.53
C SER A 462 0.06 -7.56 5.27
N GLU A 463 -0.34 -7.52 6.55
CA GLU A 463 -0.11 -6.38 7.42
C GLU A 463 0.07 -6.80 8.88
N TYR A 464 1.02 -6.17 9.55
CA TYR A 464 1.21 -6.19 10.99
C TYR A 464 2.01 -4.97 11.44
N GLY A 465 1.73 -4.45 12.60
CA GLY A 465 2.44 -3.27 13.11
C GLY A 465 1.68 -2.55 14.24
N CYS A 466 2.33 -1.59 14.83
CA CYS A 466 1.74 -0.69 15.79
C CYS A 466 2.31 0.72 15.65
N GLU A 467 1.62 1.72 16.16
CA GLU A 467 2.09 3.08 16.07
C GLU A 467 3.26 3.35 17.01
N GLY A 468 4.23 4.12 16.53
CA GLY A 468 5.34 4.66 17.31
C GLY A 468 5.60 6.10 16.92
N ILE A 469 5.48 7.02 17.87
CA ILE A 469 5.70 8.45 17.67
C ILE A 469 7.01 8.83 18.33
N VAL A 470 7.94 9.34 17.55
CA VAL A 470 9.35 9.56 17.94
C VAL A 470 9.57 10.50 19.13
N ASN A 471 8.52 11.21 19.55
CA ASN A 471 8.57 12.11 20.72
C ASN A 471 8.10 11.45 22.03
N TRP A 472 7.40 10.30 21.94
CA TRP A 472 6.85 9.62 23.10
C TRP A 472 7.76 8.49 23.53
N HIS A 473 8.09 8.44 24.81
CA HIS A 473 9.01 7.47 25.38
C HIS A 473 8.48 6.90 26.70
N SER A 474 8.80 5.63 26.96
CA SER A 474 8.37 4.94 28.17
C SER A 474 9.41 3.93 28.64
N SER A 475 9.78 3.95 29.93
CA SER A 475 10.58 2.89 30.56
C SER A 475 9.77 1.62 30.84
N THR A 476 8.43 1.70 30.75
CA THR A 476 7.48 0.60 30.93
C THR A 476 6.43 0.64 29.80
N PRO A 477 6.85 0.32 28.56
CA PRO A 477 6.00 0.49 27.39
C PRO A 477 4.74 -0.38 27.47
N GLN A 478 3.59 0.21 27.10
CA GLN A 478 2.29 -0.43 27.16
C GLN A 478 1.51 -0.20 25.85
N ARG A 479 0.64 -1.14 25.52
CA ARG A 479 -0.26 -1.01 24.38
C ARG A 479 -0.99 0.34 24.40
N LYS A 480 -0.96 1.07 23.29
CA LYS A 480 -1.61 2.39 23.12
C LYS A 480 -0.94 3.56 23.86
N ASP A 481 0.28 3.41 24.32
CA ASP A 481 1.07 4.54 24.84
C ASP A 481 1.77 5.33 23.69
N TYR A 482 1.70 4.81 22.46
CA TYR A 482 2.29 5.37 21.24
C TYR A 482 3.80 5.60 21.33
N SER A 483 4.47 5.08 22.36
CA SER A 483 5.90 5.23 22.53
C SER A 483 6.68 4.46 21.47
N GLU A 484 7.86 4.97 21.13
CA GLU A 484 8.78 4.26 20.24
C GLU A 484 9.24 2.93 20.85
N GLU A 485 9.31 2.85 22.19
CA GLU A 485 9.68 1.65 22.94
C GLU A 485 8.60 0.56 22.84
N TYR A 486 7.31 0.92 22.78
CA TYR A 486 6.26 -0.07 22.53
C TYR A 486 6.31 -0.58 21.08
N GLN A 487 6.58 0.30 20.13
CA GLN A 487 6.76 -0.10 18.73
C GLN A 487 7.92 -1.10 18.62
N THR A 488 9.07 -0.86 19.27
CA THR A 488 10.18 -1.82 19.26
C THR A 488 9.82 -3.15 19.93
N LEU A 489 9.15 -3.12 21.08
CA LEU A 489 8.70 -4.32 21.79
C LEU A 489 7.81 -5.21 20.89
N TYR A 490 6.85 -4.58 20.20
CA TYR A 490 5.95 -5.25 19.27
C TYR A 490 6.73 -5.90 18.13
N HIS A 491 7.58 -5.14 17.46
CA HIS A 491 8.33 -5.61 16.31
C HIS A 491 9.44 -6.61 16.68
N GLU A 492 10.06 -6.52 17.86
CA GLU A 492 10.99 -7.54 18.38
C GLU A 492 10.32 -8.91 18.46
N HIS A 493 9.08 -8.94 18.98
CA HIS A 493 8.31 -10.18 19.05
C HIS A 493 7.94 -10.71 17.67
N MET A 494 7.44 -9.85 16.78
CA MET A 494 7.01 -10.23 15.43
C MET A 494 8.17 -10.71 14.57
N ALA A 495 9.35 -10.10 14.67
CA ALA A 495 10.54 -10.54 13.95
C ALA A 495 10.90 -12.00 14.32
N GLN A 496 10.86 -12.34 15.60
CA GLN A 496 11.11 -13.70 16.07
C GLN A 496 10.01 -14.67 15.62
N VAL A 497 8.73 -14.27 15.73
CA VAL A 497 7.58 -15.08 15.27
C VAL A 497 7.77 -15.52 13.81
N PHE A 498 8.25 -14.62 12.93
CA PHE A 498 8.43 -14.95 11.52
C PHE A 498 9.77 -15.64 11.22
N GLU A 499 10.80 -15.42 12.02
CA GLU A 499 12.06 -16.18 11.90
C GLU A 499 11.82 -17.66 12.18
N ASP A 500 10.99 -17.97 13.19
CA ASP A 500 10.61 -19.33 13.55
C ASP A 500 9.66 -20.02 12.54
N ARG A 501 9.08 -19.24 11.59
CA ARG A 501 8.05 -19.71 10.63
C ARG A 501 8.41 -19.40 9.19
N PRO A 502 9.45 -20.02 8.63
CA PRO A 502 9.88 -19.78 7.24
C PRO A 502 8.83 -20.23 6.20
N TRP A 503 7.84 -21.02 6.58
CA TRP A 503 6.72 -21.44 5.75
C TRP A 503 5.70 -20.32 5.49
N VAL A 504 5.67 -19.25 6.29
CA VAL A 504 4.89 -18.04 5.99
C VAL A 504 5.50 -17.39 4.76
N TRP A 505 4.79 -17.46 3.62
CA TRP A 505 5.36 -17.15 2.32
C TRP A 505 5.83 -15.71 2.18
N ALA A 506 5.12 -14.76 2.79
CA ALA A 506 5.51 -13.35 2.85
C ALA A 506 4.99 -12.67 4.12
N THR A 507 5.73 -11.66 4.56
CA THR A 507 5.32 -10.79 5.67
C THR A 507 5.60 -9.33 5.30
N HIS A 508 4.61 -8.44 5.51
CA HIS A 508 4.75 -7.02 5.19
C HIS A 508 4.40 -6.17 6.42
N VAL A 509 5.40 -5.44 6.91
CA VAL A 509 5.18 -4.46 7.98
C VAL A 509 4.21 -3.38 7.49
N TRP A 510 3.21 -3.07 8.26
CA TRP A 510 2.37 -1.91 8.09
C TRP A 510 2.84 -0.78 8.99
N ASN A 511 3.59 0.17 8.48
CA ASN A 511 3.95 0.48 7.13
C ASN A 511 5.45 0.84 7.04
N MET A 512 6.01 0.98 5.85
CA MET A 512 7.39 1.47 5.73
C MET A 512 7.51 2.90 6.20
N PHE A 513 6.58 3.77 5.79
CA PHE A 513 6.56 5.19 6.12
C PHE A 513 5.28 5.55 6.87
N ASP A 514 5.36 6.49 7.79
CA ASP A 514 4.16 7.19 8.22
C ASP A 514 3.51 7.84 7.00
N PHE A 515 2.18 7.87 6.94
CA PHE A 515 1.46 8.37 5.78
C PHE A 515 0.23 9.21 6.15
N GLY A 516 -0.26 9.98 5.18
CA GLY A 516 -1.41 10.87 5.35
C GLY A 516 -2.73 10.11 5.50
N CYS A 517 -3.44 10.41 6.58
CA CYS A 517 -4.79 9.97 6.82
C CYS A 517 -5.55 11.10 7.54
N ALA A 518 -6.22 11.96 6.77
CA ALA A 518 -6.84 13.17 7.28
C ALA A 518 -7.81 12.89 8.45
N ALA A 519 -8.50 11.76 8.42
CA ALA A 519 -9.48 11.36 9.43
C ALA A 519 -8.85 10.88 10.75
N ARG A 520 -7.56 10.58 10.80
CA ARG A 520 -6.90 10.10 12.01
C ARG A 520 -6.50 11.22 12.96
N ASN A 521 -6.74 10.98 14.25
CA ASN A 521 -6.25 11.83 15.33
C ASN A 521 -5.85 10.96 16.52
N GLU A 522 -4.81 10.13 16.33
CA GLU A 522 -4.32 9.19 17.34
C GLU A 522 -2.92 9.60 17.83
N GLY A 523 -2.63 9.34 19.10
CA GLY A 523 -1.30 9.55 19.69
C GLY A 523 -0.85 11.02 19.70
N GLY A 524 -1.76 12.00 19.58
CA GLY A 524 -1.44 13.42 19.58
C GLY A 524 -0.87 13.95 18.25
N VAL A 525 -0.88 13.15 17.19
CA VAL A 525 -0.46 13.55 15.84
C VAL A 525 -1.63 13.34 14.88
N GLY A 526 -2.39 14.39 14.64
CA GLY A 526 -3.53 14.35 13.71
C GLY A 526 -3.11 14.25 12.25
N GLY A 527 -4.02 13.73 11.40
CA GLY A 527 -3.87 13.63 9.96
C GLY A 527 -2.88 12.57 9.48
N ARG A 528 -2.47 11.62 10.35
CA ARG A 528 -1.45 10.62 10.02
C ARG A 528 -1.73 9.27 10.62
N ASN A 529 -1.29 8.24 9.89
CA ASN A 529 -1.03 6.93 10.43
C ASN A 529 0.47 6.86 10.77
N ASN A 530 0.80 6.61 12.05
CA ASN A 530 2.18 6.64 12.57
C ASN A 530 2.78 5.23 12.74
N LYS A 531 2.29 4.23 12.00
CA LYS A 531 2.84 2.87 12.04
C LYS A 531 4.11 2.69 11.20
N GLY A 532 4.56 3.73 10.51
CA GLY A 532 5.78 3.69 9.71
C GLY A 532 7.01 3.29 10.53
N LEU A 533 7.96 2.61 9.88
CA LEU A 533 9.32 2.43 10.39
C LEU A 533 10.17 3.68 10.18
N VAL A 534 9.70 4.58 9.30
CA VAL A 534 10.33 5.86 8.96
C VAL A 534 9.24 6.94 8.97
N THR A 535 9.59 8.14 9.44
CA THR A 535 8.66 9.27 9.47
C THR A 535 8.22 9.71 8.06
N ILE A 536 7.03 10.34 7.95
CA ILE A 536 6.43 10.75 6.68
C ILE A 536 7.33 11.68 5.84
N ASP A 537 8.24 12.43 6.47
CA ASP A 537 9.20 13.32 5.80
C ASP A 537 10.50 12.59 5.37
N ARG A 538 10.59 11.27 5.57
CA ARG A 538 11.74 10.38 5.28
C ARG A 538 13.02 10.69 6.07
N LYS A 539 12.98 11.60 7.05
CA LYS A 539 14.19 12.05 7.76
C LYS A 539 14.60 11.17 8.92
N THR A 540 13.63 10.54 9.59
CA THR A 540 13.90 9.78 10.80
C THR A 540 13.58 8.30 10.60
N ARG A 541 14.62 7.43 10.70
CA ARG A 541 14.44 5.99 10.90
C ARG A 541 14.10 5.79 12.37
N LYS A 542 12.96 5.14 12.64
CA LYS A 542 12.55 4.79 14.01
C LYS A 542 13.37 3.61 14.51
N GLU A 543 13.33 3.32 15.80
CA GLU A 543 14.15 2.24 16.37
C GLU A 543 13.80 0.87 15.74
N SER A 544 12.54 0.64 15.40
CA SER A 544 12.09 -0.60 14.73
C SER A 544 12.67 -0.77 13.31
N PHE A 545 13.10 0.30 12.64
CA PHE A 545 13.83 0.20 11.39
C PHE A 545 15.15 -0.55 11.58
N TYR A 546 15.93 -0.17 12.57
CA TYR A 546 17.22 -0.80 12.86
C TYR A 546 17.08 -2.22 13.41
N LEU A 547 15.95 -2.53 14.07
CA LEU A 547 15.62 -3.90 14.43
C LEU A 547 15.53 -4.78 13.17
N TYR A 548 14.69 -4.38 12.19
CA TYR A 548 14.56 -5.15 10.96
C TYR A 548 15.85 -5.15 10.13
N GLN A 549 16.62 -4.07 10.17
CA GLN A 549 17.94 -4.07 9.55
C GLN A 549 18.84 -5.15 10.17
N ALA A 550 18.80 -5.36 11.48
CA ALA A 550 19.54 -6.45 12.13
C ALA A 550 19.10 -7.85 11.66
N TYR A 551 17.82 -8.03 11.26
CA TYR A 551 17.31 -9.30 10.77
C TYR A 551 17.51 -9.51 9.25
N TRP A 552 17.43 -8.44 8.45
CA TRP A 552 17.30 -8.55 7.00
C TRP A 552 18.49 -8.03 6.20
N PHE A 553 19.27 -7.10 6.78
CA PHE A 553 20.41 -6.50 6.10
C PHE A 553 21.62 -7.46 6.11
N LYS A 554 22.37 -7.50 5.00
CA LYS A 554 23.46 -8.46 4.84
C LYS A 554 24.81 -7.92 5.31
N GLU A 555 25.02 -6.61 5.19
CA GLU A 555 26.26 -5.99 5.62
C GLU A 555 26.30 -5.83 7.15
N PRO A 556 27.51 -5.87 7.77
CA PRO A 556 27.64 -5.73 9.21
C PRO A 556 27.00 -4.44 9.75
N MET A 557 26.16 -4.57 10.78
CA MET A 557 25.51 -3.43 11.43
C MET A 557 25.46 -3.58 12.94
N VAL A 558 25.48 -2.45 13.65
CA VAL A 558 25.21 -2.34 15.08
C VAL A 558 24.49 -1.03 15.37
N HIS A 559 23.48 -1.05 16.22
CA HIS A 559 22.68 0.12 16.58
C HIS A 559 22.30 0.09 18.07
N ILE A 560 22.60 1.16 18.80
CA ILE A 560 22.19 1.34 20.18
C ILE A 560 20.79 1.96 20.20
N VAL A 561 19.84 1.25 20.76
CA VAL A 561 18.42 1.65 20.82
C VAL A 561 18.20 2.75 21.86
N GLY A 562 17.27 3.65 21.59
CA GLY A 562 16.83 4.68 22.54
C GLY A 562 17.62 5.99 22.47
N ARG A 563 18.19 6.33 21.28
CA ARG A 563 18.93 7.60 21.10
C ARG A 563 18.04 8.84 21.22
N ARG A 564 16.73 8.74 20.97
CA ARG A 564 15.76 9.83 21.17
C ARG A 564 15.22 9.88 22.59
N TYR A 565 15.19 8.75 23.28
CA TYR A 565 14.94 8.67 24.71
C TYR A 565 16.22 9.05 25.48
N ALA A 566 16.70 10.27 25.25
CA ALA A 566 18.04 10.68 25.66
C ALA A 566 18.16 11.00 27.16
N GLN A 567 17.10 11.48 27.82
CA GLN A 567 17.07 11.80 29.25
C GLN A 567 16.43 10.67 30.04
N ARG A 568 17.21 10.00 30.87
CA ARG A 568 16.82 8.81 31.62
C ARG A 568 16.88 9.03 33.12
N ALA A 569 15.78 8.68 33.79
CA ALA A 569 15.76 8.58 35.24
C ALA A 569 16.16 7.17 35.68
N GLY A 570 16.52 7.03 36.97
CA GLY A 570 16.93 5.76 37.54
C GLY A 570 18.44 5.63 37.69
N GLU A 571 18.85 4.72 38.56
CA GLU A 571 20.27 4.43 38.82
C GLU A 571 20.84 3.49 37.75
N THR A 572 20.04 2.52 37.34
CA THR A 572 20.38 1.54 36.31
C THR A 572 19.28 1.54 35.25
N ILE A 573 19.65 1.46 33.99
CA ILE A 573 18.75 1.34 32.83
C ILE A 573 19.12 0.11 32.00
N GLU A 574 18.15 -0.49 31.35
CA GLU A 574 18.41 -1.43 30.27
C GLU A 574 18.79 -0.67 28.99
N VAL A 575 19.89 -1.06 28.38
CA VAL A 575 20.34 -0.60 27.06
C VAL A 575 20.26 -1.78 26.11
N LYS A 576 19.43 -1.64 25.07
CA LYS A 576 19.35 -2.62 23.99
C LYS A 576 20.30 -2.22 22.87
N VAL A 577 20.87 -3.21 22.22
CA VAL A 577 21.67 -3.04 20.99
C VAL A 577 21.18 -4.03 19.95
N TYR A 578 20.87 -3.54 18.75
CA TYR A 578 20.54 -4.38 17.61
C TYR A 578 21.79 -4.61 16.76
N SER A 579 22.03 -5.84 16.35
CA SER A 579 23.14 -6.18 15.45
C SER A 579 22.88 -7.50 14.72
N ASN A 580 23.38 -7.59 13.48
CA ASN A 580 23.45 -8.85 12.73
C ASN A 580 24.74 -9.63 12.98
N GLN A 581 25.61 -9.14 13.88
CA GLN A 581 26.81 -9.82 14.34
C GLN A 581 26.54 -10.58 15.63
N ASP A 582 27.25 -11.68 15.86
CA ASP A 582 27.00 -12.61 16.99
C ASP A 582 27.48 -12.06 18.33
N GLU A 583 28.34 -11.05 18.34
CA GLU A 583 29.01 -10.53 19.53
C GLU A 583 29.01 -9.00 19.53
N VAL A 584 28.62 -8.40 20.67
CA VAL A 584 28.67 -6.96 20.91
C VAL A 584 29.40 -6.65 22.22
N THR A 585 30.36 -5.72 22.17
CA THR A 585 30.99 -5.12 23.36
C THR A 585 30.42 -3.72 23.59
N LEU A 586 29.91 -3.44 24.78
CA LEU A 586 29.39 -2.13 25.17
C LEU A 586 30.36 -1.39 26.11
N PHE A 587 30.58 -0.12 25.82
CA PHE A 587 31.39 0.81 26.61
C PHE A 587 30.53 1.95 27.15
N LEU A 588 30.79 2.35 28.40
CA LEU A 588 30.24 3.55 29.04
C LEU A 588 31.38 4.52 29.34
N ASN A 589 31.32 5.73 28.81
CA ASN A 589 32.34 6.78 29.02
C ASN A 589 33.78 6.29 28.76
N GLY A 590 33.95 5.45 27.73
CA GLY A 590 35.23 4.87 27.34
C GLY A 590 35.68 3.64 28.14
N LYS A 591 34.93 3.23 29.15
CA LYS A 591 35.19 2.01 29.95
C LYS A 591 34.30 0.88 29.46
N GLU A 592 34.88 -0.27 29.16
CA GLU A 592 34.14 -1.49 28.87
C GLU A 592 33.25 -1.89 30.07
N ILE A 593 31.96 -2.12 29.82
CA ILE A 593 30.98 -2.55 30.81
C ILE A 593 30.52 -3.99 30.62
N GLY A 594 30.67 -4.51 29.42
CA GLY A 594 30.36 -5.91 29.15
C GLY A 594 30.46 -6.29 27.67
N LYS A 595 30.58 -7.59 27.47
CA LYS A 595 30.59 -8.25 26.19
C LYS A 595 29.54 -9.36 26.20
N GLN A 596 28.71 -9.41 25.18
CA GLN A 596 27.64 -10.39 25.08
C GLN A 596 27.66 -11.10 23.73
N GLN A 597 27.23 -12.35 23.73
CA GLN A 597 26.87 -13.12 22.55
C GLN A 597 25.36 -13.33 22.57
N ALA A 598 24.67 -12.92 21.52
CA ALA A 598 23.24 -13.06 21.38
C ALA A 598 22.83 -13.08 19.89
N HIS A 599 21.57 -13.38 19.65
CA HIS A 599 20.99 -13.32 18.30
C HIS A 599 20.20 -12.04 18.15
N ARG A 600 20.66 -11.13 17.29
CA ARG A 600 20.01 -9.86 16.89
C ARG A 600 19.81 -8.81 17.99
N ILE A 601 19.48 -9.20 19.22
CA ILE A 601 19.09 -8.30 20.30
C ILE A 601 19.98 -8.54 21.52
N PHE A 602 20.81 -7.57 21.85
CA PHE A 602 21.73 -7.61 22.99
C PHE A 602 21.22 -6.67 24.09
N ARG A 603 21.22 -7.12 25.36
CA ARG A 603 20.65 -6.37 26.49
C ARG A 603 21.70 -6.19 27.57
N PHE A 604 21.97 -4.94 27.94
CA PHE A 604 22.95 -4.59 28.95
C PHE A 604 22.28 -3.78 30.07
N GLU A 605 22.59 -4.12 31.31
CA GLU A 605 22.25 -3.26 32.45
C GLU A 605 23.36 -2.21 32.65
N VAL A 606 23.00 -0.94 32.59
CA VAL A 606 23.93 0.17 32.60
C VAL A 606 23.65 1.12 33.78
N ALA A 607 24.61 1.27 34.69
CA ALA A 607 24.56 2.24 35.79
C ALA A 607 25.07 3.61 35.24
N LEU A 608 24.15 4.54 34.94
CA LEU A 608 24.50 5.86 34.44
C LEU A 608 25.16 6.72 35.55
N GLN A 609 26.18 7.48 35.13
CA GLN A 609 26.77 8.52 35.96
C GLN A 609 25.93 9.81 35.91
N PRO A 610 25.95 10.68 36.95
CA PRO A 610 25.25 11.96 36.89
C PRO A 610 25.66 12.79 35.68
N GLY A 611 24.68 13.38 34.96
CA GLY A 611 24.88 14.16 33.75
C GLY A 611 25.04 13.28 32.50
N PHE A 612 25.86 13.72 31.57
CA PHE A 612 26.01 13.08 30.26
C PHE A 612 26.85 11.80 30.31
N ASN A 613 26.36 10.78 29.60
CA ASN A 613 26.96 9.47 29.50
C ASN A 613 27.07 9.11 28.00
N THR A 614 28.26 8.74 27.56
CA THR A 614 28.48 8.26 26.20
C THR A 614 28.48 6.72 26.20
N LEU A 615 27.58 6.13 25.47
CA LEU A 615 27.54 4.70 25.19
C LEU A 615 28.11 4.43 23.81
N MET A 616 28.96 3.41 23.70
CA MET A 616 29.52 2.96 22.42
C MET A 616 29.41 1.44 22.34
N ALA A 617 28.75 0.95 21.32
CA ALA A 617 28.66 -0.46 20.97
C ALA A 617 29.62 -0.78 19.82
N ILE A 618 30.39 -1.86 19.94
CA ILE A 618 31.37 -2.30 18.96
C ILE A 618 31.15 -3.79 18.67
N THR A 619 31.18 -4.12 17.40
CA THR A 619 31.33 -5.49 16.87
C THR A 619 32.66 -5.59 16.15
N GLU A 620 32.96 -6.72 15.48
CA GLU A 620 34.18 -6.86 14.67
C GLU A 620 34.23 -5.80 13.55
N ASP A 621 33.12 -5.56 12.84
CA ASP A 621 33.08 -4.77 11.61
C ASP A 621 32.21 -3.50 11.70
N ALA A 622 31.53 -3.27 12.82
CA ALA A 622 30.62 -2.12 12.96
C ALA A 622 30.72 -1.47 14.36
N ARG A 623 30.37 -0.18 14.44
CA ARG A 623 30.30 0.55 15.70
C ARG A 623 29.17 1.57 15.68
N ASP A 624 28.56 1.83 16.84
CA ASP A 624 27.60 2.89 17.05
C ASP A 624 27.86 3.61 18.39
N CYS A 625 27.45 4.87 18.47
CA CYS A 625 27.67 5.70 19.66
C CYS A 625 26.46 6.62 19.89
N ILE A 626 25.98 6.68 21.13
CA ILE A 626 24.96 7.63 21.55
C ILE A 626 25.36 8.34 22.85
N THR A 627 24.71 9.46 23.13
CA THR A 627 24.85 10.17 24.41
C THR A 627 23.49 10.21 25.13
N LEU A 628 23.48 9.77 26.36
CA LEU A 628 22.32 9.84 27.27
C LEU A 628 22.64 10.79 28.43
N GLU A 629 21.62 11.44 28.97
CA GLU A 629 21.74 12.27 30.17
C GLU A 629 21.00 11.60 31.33
N LYS A 630 21.69 11.39 32.42
CA LYS A 630 21.05 10.97 33.68
C LYS A 630 20.40 12.16 34.32
N VAL A 631 19.07 12.09 34.53
CA VAL A 631 18.24 13.11 35.16
C VAL A 631 17.57 12.55 36.42
N GLU A 632 17.11 13.42 37.31
CA GLU A 632 16.33 13.00 38.49
C GLU A 632 14.91 12.53 38.10
N LYS A 633 14.33 13.19 37.10
CA LYS A 633 13.01 12.87 36.58
C LYS A 633 13.01 13.08 35.05
N GLU A 634 12.40 12.14 34.35
CA GLU A 634 12.24 12.23 32.90
C GLU A 634 11.33 13.41 32.51
N PRO A 635 11.56 14.04 31.34
CA PRO A 635 10.73 15.12 30.86
C PRO A 635 9.27 14.72 30.71
N ALA A 636 8.35 15.57 31.16
CA ALA A 636 6.91 15.36 30.94
C ALA A 636 6.55 15.35 29.44
N SER A 637 7.38 15.93 28.58
CA SER A 637 7.24 15.92 27.13
C SER A 637 7.47 14.55 26.47
N TYR A 638 7.95 13.55 27.22
CA TYR A 638 8.08 12.17 26.73
C TYR A 638 6.76 11.38 26.82
N VAL A 639 5.83 11.84 27.65
CA VAL A 639 4.56 11.16 27.86
C VAL A 639 3.47 11.82 27.02
N LEU A 640 2.69 10.98 26.31
CA LEU A 640 1.51 11.45 25.60
C LEU A 640 0.59 12.20 26.54
N PRO A 641 0.23 13.48 26.24
CA PRO A 641 -0.70 14.23 27.08
C PRO A 641 -2.06 13.54 27.18
N GLU A 642 -2.68 13.58 28.38
CA GLU A 642 -4.07 13.20 28.51
C GLU A 642 -4.93 14.18 27.70
N PHE A 643 -5.68 13.65 26.73
CA PHE A 643 -6.60 14.47 25.93
C PHE A 643 -7.83 14.77 26.76
N THR A 644 -8.00 16.04 27.11
CA THR A 644 -9.17 16.55 27.85
C THR A 644 -10.30 17.04 26.95
N GLU A 645 -10.09 17.11 25.63
CA GLU A 645 -11.10 17.58 24.68
C GLU A 645 -11.40 16.51 23.61
N HIS A 646 -12.70 16.23 23.45
CA HIS A 646 -13.22 15.41 22.37
C HIS A 646 -13.09 16.18 21.05
N VAL A 647 -12.07 15.84 20.26
CA VAL A 647 -12.04 16.26 18.86
C VAL A 647 -12.92 15.27 18.08
N GLU A 648 -13.97 15.80 17.42
CA GLU A 648 -14.77 15.03 16.47
C GLU A 648 -13.90 14.66 15.25
N GLY A 649 -13.27 13.55 15.30
CA GLY A 649 -12.50 12.94 14.22
C GLY A 649 -12.32 11.48 14.56
N VAL A 650 -11.93 10.62 13.65
CA VAL A 650 -11.70 9.19 13.91
C VAL A 650 -10.61 9.04 14.98
N ALA A 651 -10.93 9.54 16.18
CA ALA A 651 -10.29 9.11 17.39
C ALA A 651 -10.46 7.59 17.44
N ASN A 652 -9.48 6.92 17.97
CA ASN A 652 -9.59 5.56 18.43
C ASN A 652 -11.03 5.33 18.90
N TRP A 653 -11.87 4.73 18.08
CA TRP A 653 -13.32 4.60 18.33
C TRP A 653 -13.64 3.98 19.69
N PHE A 654 -12.64 3.35 20.37
CA PHE A 654 -12.69 2.90 21.74
C PHE A 654 -12.59 4.03 22.79
N GLN A 655 -12.03 5.19 22.46
CA GLN A 655 -11.92 6.31 23.42
C GLN A 655 -13.11 7.27 23.38
N GLN A 656 -13.95 7.22 22.36
CA GLN A 656 -15.19 8.02 22.30
C GLN A 656 -16.32 7.49 23.19
N VAL A 657 -16.11 6.35 23.81
CA VAL A 657 -17.02 5.84 24.84
C VAL A 657 -16.74 6.56 26.16
N GLY A 658 -17.01 7.82 26.22
CA GLY A 658 -16.88 8.76 27.35
C GLY A 658 -16.59 8.19 28.77
N SER A 659 -16.51 9.00 29.75
CA SER A 659 -16.26 8.72 31.18
C SER A 659 -17.27 7.76 31.87
N LEU A 660 -17.70 6.70 31.19
CA LEU A 660 -18.55 5.65 31.73
C LEU A 660 -17.69 4.67 32.51
N ASP A 661 -18.16 4.29 33.67
CA ASP A 661 -17.61 3.13 34.39
C ASP A 661 -17.94 1.87 33.59
N LEU A 662 -17.01 1.52 32.70
CA LEU A 662 -17.17 0.38 31.79
C LEU A 662 -17.06 -0.98 32.47
N ASP A 663 -16.65 -0.99 33.75
CA ASP A 663 -16.58 -2.18 34.59
C ASP A 663 -17.83 -2.34 35.48
N ALA A 664 -18.75 -1.36 35.45
CA ALA A 664 -20.03 -1.49 36.14
C ALA A 664 -20.90 -2.59 35.55
N PRO A 665 -21.62 -3.39 36.35
CA PRO A 665 -22.53 -4.38 35.81
C PRO A 665 -23.66 -3.73 34.99
N MET A 666 -24.01 -4.36 33.84
CA MET A 666 -25.12 -3.89 33.01
C MET A 666 -26.45 -3.99 33.77
N GLU A 667 -27.17 -2.90 33.82
CA GLU A 667 -28.53 -2.85 34.38
C GLU A 667 -29.56 -2.90 33.25
N PHE A 668 -30.70 -3.52 33.51
CA PHE A 668 -31.81 -3.68 32.55
C PHE A 668 -33.13 -3.24 33.21
N PRO A 669 -33.34 -1.92 33.44
CA PRO A 669 -34.56 -1.41 34.05
C PRO A 669 -35.78 -1.69 33.16
N GLU A 670 -36.88 -2.14 33.77
CA GLU A 670 -38.11 -2.44 33.07
C GLU A 670 -38.73 -1.17 32.44
N GLY A 671 -39.17 -1.27 31.20
CA GLY A 671 -39.77 -0.14 30.45
C GLY A 671 -38.75 0.82 29.84
N TYR A 672 -37.47 0.46 29.77
CA TYR A 672 -36.43 1.22 29.10
C TYR A 672 -35.76 0.40 28.01
N TYR A 673 -35.25 1.07 26.96
CA TYR A 673 -34.46 0.42 25.93
C TYR A 673 -33.16 -0.10 26.51
N ASN A 674 -32.65 -1.21 25.93
CA ASN A 674 -31.38 -1.79 26.34
C ASN A 674 -30.76 -2.61 25.19
N VAL A 675 -29.53 -3.10 25.38
CA VAL A 675 -28.76 -3.83 24.34
C VAL A 675 -29.33 -5.20 23.94
N ASN A 676 -30.32 -5.72 24.64
CA ASN A 676 -31.01 -6.94 24.27
C ASN A 676 -32.20 -6.69 23.30
N ASP A 677 -32.63 -5.43 23.16
CA ASP A 677 -33.71 -5.09 22.23
C ASP A 677 -33.23 -5.23 20.78
N SER A 678 -34.09 -5.72 19.90
CA SER A 678 -33.75 -5.87 18.49
C SER A 678 -33.55 -4.51 17.80
N LEU A 679 -32.80 -4.46 16.73
CA LEU A 679 -32.66 -3.23 15.92
C LEU A 679 -34.01 -2.74 15.41
N ASP A 680 -34.96 -3.66 15.16
CA ASP A 680 -36.33 -3.30 14.77
C ASP A 680 -37.03 -2.56 15.90
N GLU A 681 -36.98 -3.05 17.15
CA GLU A 681 -37.54 -2.35 18.32
C GLU A 681 -36.87 -1.02 18.57
N LEU A 682 -35.55 -0.96 18.50
CA LEU A 682 -34.75 0.26 18.66
C LEU A 682 -35.09 1.29 17.57
N SER A 683 -35.40 0.86 16.35
CA SER A 683 -35.75 1.74 15.23
C SER A 683 -37.06 2.50 15.39
N HIS A 684 -37.93 2.08 16.33
CA HIS A 684 -39.16 2.78 16.64
C HIS A 684 -38.95 4.04 17.52
N ASN A 685 -37.72 4.24 18.03
CA ASN A 685 -37.32 5.45 18.76
C ASN A 685 -36.07 6.05 18.11
N GLU A 686 -36.20 7.26 17.60
CA GLU A 686 -35.14 7.94 16.85
C GLU A 686 -33.84 8.11 17.67
N GLU A 687 -33.96 8.44 18.97
CA GLU A 687 -32.81 8.65 19.88
C GLU A 687 -32.13 7.30 20.20
N ALA A 688 -32.91 6.26 20.51
CA ALA A 688 -32.38 4.92 20.78
C ALA A 688 -31.70 4.31 19.55
N PHE A 689 -32.31 4.49 18.38
CA PHE A 689 -31.74 4.01 17.12
C PHE A 689 -30.48 4.76 16.73
N ALA A 690 -30.43 6.10 16.95
CA ALA A 690 -29.24 6.91 16.67
C ALA A 690 -28.04 6.50 17.54
N ILE A 691 -28.25 6.10 18.80
CA ILE A 691 -27.18 5.58 19.67
C ILE A 691 -26.57 4.34 19.06
N VAL A 692 -27.39 3.37 18.64
CA VAL A 692 -26.91 2.10 18.09
C VAL A 692 -26.32 2.26 16.71
N THR A 693 -26.95 3.03 15.82
CA THR A 693 -26.42 3.28 14.47
C THR A 693 -25.11 4.06 14.50
N LYS A 694 -24.99 5.03 15.40
CA LYS A 694 -23.73 5.73 15.65
C LYS A 694 -22.66 4.77 16.16
N ALA A 695 -23.02 3.88 17.08
CA ALA A 695 -22.11 2.87 17.62
C ALA A 695 -21.66 1.91 16.52
N VAL A 696 -22.59 1.35 15.74
CA VAL A 696 -22.26 0.45 14.61
C VAL A 696 -21.42 1.17 13.54
N LYS A 697 -21.77 2.40 13.19
CA LYS A 697 -21.01 3.21 12.25
C LYS A 697 -19.57 3.44 12.73
N LEU A 698 -19.39 3.67 14.03
CA LEU A 698 -18.07 3.84 14.66
C LEU A 698 -17.26 2.53 14.71
N THR A 699 -17.93 1.37 14.84
CA THR A 699 -17.25 0.06 14.96
C THR A 699 -16.99 -0.61 13.62
N THR A 700 -17.84 -0.37 12.63
CA THR A 700 -17.82 -1.13 11.36
C THR A 700 -17.69 -0.23 10.13
N ASN A 701 -17.70 1.12 10.28
CA ASN A 701 -17.91 2.09 9.20
C ASN A 701 -19.21 1.85 8.39
N PHE A 702 -20.11 1.02 8.90
CA PHE A 702 -21.33 0.63 8.25
C PHE A 702 -22.51 1.47 8.77
N SER A 703 -23.33 2.01 7.87
CA SER A 703 -24.58 2.68 8.24
C SER A 703 -25.75 1.70 8.17
N ILE A 704 -26.47 1.55 9.28
CA ILE A 704 -27.71 0.78 9.31
C ILE A 704 -28.87 1.75 9.10
N GLU A 705 -29.64 1.54 8.06
CA GLU A 705 -30.85 2.32 7.78
C GLU A 705 -32.03 1.37 7.59
N PRO A 706 -33.20 1.66 8.19
CA PRO A 706 -34.38 0.84 8.03
C PRO A 706 -34.83 0.74 6.56
N GLY A 707 -34.98 -0.48 6.09
CA GLY A 707 -35.45 -0.77 4.72
C GLY A 707 -34.38 -0.69 3.63
N VAL A 708 -33.09 -0.47 3.98
CA VAL A 708 -32.00 -0.38 3.02
C VAL A 708 -30.94 -1.45 3.31
N GLY A 709 -30.42 -2.08 2.27
CA GLY A 709 -29.28 -3.00 2.35
C GLY A 709 -29.55 -4.23 3.23
N MET A 710 -28.68 -4.47 4.23
CA MET A 710 -28.76 -5.62 5.14
C MET A 710 -29.83 -5.50 6.24
N TRP A 711 -30.70 -4.48 6.21
CA TRP A 711 -31.71 -4.25 7.25
C TRP A 711 -32.53 -5.49 7.58
N ASP A 712 -33.05 -6.19 6.57
CA ASP A 712 -33.93 -7.36 6.78
C ASP A 712 -33.20 -8.53 7.48
N MET A 713 -31.88 -8.60 7.37
CA MET A 713 -31.06 -9.58 8.05
C MET A 713 -30.72 -9.13 9.48
N LEU A 714 -30.41 -7.86 9.66
CA LEU A 714 -29.94 -7.32 10.94
C LEU A 714 -31.05 -6.90 11.89
N LYS A 715 -32.23 -6.54 11.39
CA LYS A 715 -33.33 -5.97 12.20
C LYS A 715 -33.79 -6.85 13.38
N LYS A 716 -33.62 -8.18 13.28
CA LYS A 716 -33.93 -9.12 14.34
C LYS A 716 -32.79 -9.32 15.36
N MET A 717 -31.64 -8.80 15.07
CA MET A 717 -30.48 -8.90 15.97
C MET A 717 -30.50 -7.77 16.99
N SER A 718 -30.02 -8.04 18.18
CA SER A 718 -29.77 -7.00 19.18
C SER A 718 -28.30 -6.56 19.16
N PRO A 719 -27.97 -5.34 19.64
CA PRO A 719 -26.59 -4.93 19.82
C PRO A 719 -25.71 -5.96 20.55
N LYS A 720 -26.28 -6.66 21.53
CA LYS A 720 -25.62 -7.74 22.26
C LYS A 720 -25.22 -8.90 21.34
N VAL A 721 -26.15 -9.41 20.56
CA VAL A 721 -25.90 -10.50 19.62
C VAL A 721 -24.87 -10.08 18.57
N MET A 722 -24.93 -8.84 18.08
CA MET A 722 -23.95 -8.31 17.14
C MET A 722 -22.54 -8.26 17.73
N CYS A 723 -22.40 -7.90 19.01
CA CYS A 723 -21.10 -7.89 19.69
C CYS A 723 -20.61 -9.31 20.01
N GLU A 724 -21.48 -10.27 20.35
CA GLU A 724 -21.12 -11.67 20.56
C GLU A 724 -20.56 -12.34 19.29
N MET A 725 -20.89 -11.79 18.11
CA MET A 725 -20.32 -12.22 16.83
C MET A 725 -18.93 -11.61 16.55
N MET A 726 -18.45 -10.68 17.40
CA MET A 726 -17.12 -10.09 17.29
C MET A 726 -16.09 -11.00 17.99
N PRO A 727 -14.87 -11.20 17.41
CA PRO A 727 -13.89 -12.16 17.92
C PRO A 727 -13.30 -11.85 19.30
N ASP A 728 -13.39 -10.61 19.79
CA ASP A 728 -12.84 -10.19 21.09
C ASP A 728 -13.94 -9.87 22.09
N SER A 729 -14.31 -10.86 22.89
CA SER A 729 -15.39 -10.75 23.89
C SER A 729 -15.13 -9.67 24.96
N SER A 730 -13.89 -9.36 25.31
CA SER A 730 -13.56 -8.38 26.36
C SER A 730 -13.81 -6.93 25.92
N LEU A 731 -13.66 -6.66 24.64
CA LEU A 731 -13.98 -5.37 23.99
C LEU A 731 -15.48 -5.25 23.73
N GLY A 732 -16.13 -6.37 23.39
CA GLY A 732 -17.57 -6.45 23.20
C GLY A 732 -18.34 -6.04 24.46
N ASP A 733 -17.94 -6.53 25.62
CA ASP A 733 -18.60 -6.24 26.89
C ASP A 733 -18.48 -4.76 27.29
N LYS A 734 -17.31 -4.14 27.14
CA LYS A 734 -17.13 -2.71 27.44
C LYS A 734 -17.92 -1.81 26.51
N PHE A 735 -17.98 -2.19 25.24
CA PHE A 735 -18.74 -1.48 24.24
C PHE A 735 -20.26 -1.62 24.47
N LEU A 736 -20.72 -2.84 24.78
CA LEU A 736 -22.10 -3.11 25.16
C LEU A 736 -22.51 -2.34 26.41
N ASN A 737 -21.66 -2.28 27.44
CA ASN A 737 -21.91 -1.48 28.65
C ASN A 737 -22.15 -0.02 28.32
N SER A 738 -21.37 0.53 27.42
CA SER A 738 -21.49 1.93 26.98
C SER A 738 -22.79 2.19 26.21
N ILE A 739 -23.16 1.32 25.30
CA ILE A 739 -24.44 1.44 24.56
C ILE A 739 -25.59 1.30 25.56
N ASN A 740 -25.53 0.28 26.42
CA ASN A 740 -26.57 0.00 27.40
C ASN A 740 -26.80 1.18 28.35
N ALA A 741 -25.72 1.78 28.87
CA ALA A 741 -25.79 2.94 29.78
C ALA A 741 -26.44 4.19 29.15
N GLN A 742 -26.47 4.28 27.82
CA GLN A 742 -27.21 5.33 27.11
C GLN A 742 -28.66 4.91 26.86
N LEU A 743 -28.89 3.67 26.40
CA LEU A 743 -30.21 3.16 26.08
C LEU A 743 -31.15 3.12 27.31
N ILE A 744 -30.64 2.71 28.50
CA ILE A 744 -31.46 2.66 29.74
C ILE A 744 -31.95 4.03 30.23
N LYS A 745 -31.55 5.12 29.61
CA LYS A 745 -32.07 6.47 29.88
C LYS A 745 -33.32 6.77 29.05
N ILE A 746 -33.62 5.98 28.05
CA ILE A 746 -34.70 6.20 27.10
C ILE A 746 -35.84 5.21 27.40
N LYS A 747 -37.02 5.74 27.70
CA LYS A 747 -38.22 4.92 27.93
C LYS A 747 -38.75 4.31 26.62
N LYS A 748 -39.17 3.07 26.70
CA LYS A 748 -39.93 2.39 25.62
C LYS A 748 -41.31 2.98 25.42
#